data_722c9828603104be9e2da3f7a88e50cd
#
_entry.id   722c9828603104be9e2da3f7a88e50cd
#
_cell.length_a   1.000
_cell.length_b   1.000
_cell.length_c   1.000
_cell.angle_alpha   90.00
_cell.angle_beta   90.00
_cell.angle_gamma   90.00
#
_symmetry.space_group_name_H-M   'P 1'
#
loop_
_entity.id
_entity.type
_entity.pdbx_description
1 polymer ?
#
loop_
_entity_poly.entity_id
_entity_poly.type
_entity_poly.pdbx_seq_one_letter_code
_entity_poly.pdbx_strand_id
1 'polypeptide(L)'
;QNIQEIHNGIAASKQGNLGFGGLNSWQPLGYVTYPGDTFIVYVGQEGKRNGQAVNLQLVYSQYHAESASFVSSPISLKVGKNEISMKELQSIGVEKGGSVYVQYTGNSNEKIAVRVSGGEKIATLDLYQVSDENERLEKVKTYLQSLQTQINKMASKHEELHRDDNSVNYDYDEKNCILGATEIMLDHMLYSVSGKQIMAGLKGTTLDEKANQLLNSLNAMDQMMELFYQNKGLNENAAAINDRYPAQHLNIRYQRMFAGAFMYAGGNHIGIEWGSVSGLSNGIPFEAAENGKYLSGSLFGWGIAHEIGHNINQGSYAIAEITNNYFSLLSQNRDSNDTTRFKYPDVYEKVTSNTVGMSSNVFTQLAMYWQLHLAYDQNYHYKLYDSHEEQLNSLFSARVDYYARNPGKVNIPEGGTALKLNSDAQQNFVRLASAAANKDLTDFFTAWGIIPNEETKAFISQFEAETDKIQYLDDDSMAYRLDGKARMSVDTEINASLSNDKNSNQVTLTISNTNKVDGAMLGYEILRNGQAVGFVNAETGETTFTDTVSTVNNRVFTYSIIGYDKLLNRTAELTLKPIKISHDGSLDKDQWLIETNLISDNDEAVGDEDSTPCLPEQKAVNDLIDNNYQNVYKGSTDTKQGEFIVSLNTLADITGVKLTNPSFNQVQIYVSDDKDNWTLVKEDSLKTGEENKLYFSQIVNDELENNKSLVSYSSSYIKIVAVDENDISLSEIDVLGPTGDNIDMSQENSIGILSGDYKLDANNTIPKGSLIFTGTYAGNPAYNVVELRYNKDEILSGYQAIFAEDPGDGDLADVSEGTWIYYLIPETDENGKIIENSFGYQDDEGNFVKVELPGSIKPELYRVNDAQTNAGQRLVSDSFEVKIPTELPSITIGNQKRGGK
;
A
#
# COMPACT_ATOMS: atom_id res chain seq x y z
N GLN A 1 43.51 20.65 28.57
CA GLN A 1 43.06 19.45 27.85
C GLN A 1 41.98 18.79 28.67
N ASN A 2 40.74 18.79 28.17
CA ASN A 2 39.63 18.28 28.92
C ASN A 2 39.60 16.72 28.89
N ILE A 3 39.33 16.12 30.02
CA ILE A 3 39.05 14.69 30.16
C ILE A 3 37.57 14.53 29.83
N GLN A 4 37.26 13.61 28.94
CA GLN A 4 35.89 13.25 28.56
C GLN A 4 35.55 11.86 29.17
N GLU A 5 34.47 11.81 29.94
CA GLU A 5 33.88 10.53 30.36
C GLU A 5 33.08 9.90 29.23
N ILE A 6 33.18 8.58 29.09
CA ILE A 6 32.48 7.84 28.06
C ILE A 6 31.12 7.39 28.58
N HIS A 7 30.08 7.64 27.79
CA HIS A 7 28.74 7.14 28.08
C HIS A 7 28.65 5.63 27.84
N ASN A 8 28.66 4.86 28.91
CA ASN A 8 28.58 3.40 28.80
C ASN A 8 27.17 2.89 28.55
N GLY A 9 26.14 3.73 28.65
CA GLY A 9 24.74 3.41 28.36
C GLY A 9 24.45 3.14 26.88
N ILE A 10 25.22 3.76 25.98
CA ILE A 10 25.00 3.70 24.52
C ILE A 10 25.49 2.38 23.89
N ALA A 11 26.05 1.45 24.64
CA ALA A 11 26.60 0.22 24.10
C ALA A 11 25.57 -0.67 23.42
N ALA A 12 25.96 -1.28 22.28
CA ALA A 12 25.11 -2.21 21.54
C ALA A 12 24.63 -3.42 22.40
N SER A 13 25.45 -3.85 23.35
CA SER A 13 25.13 -4.93 24.29
C SER A 13 23.95 -4.62 25.23
N LYS A 14 23.57 -3.36 25.31
CA LYS A 14 22.43 -2.88 26.14
C LYS A 14 21.15 -2.68 25.33
N GLN A 15 21.16 -3.08 24.08
CA GLN A 15 20.02 -3.02 23.17
C GLN A 15 19.42 -4.40 22.97
N GLY A 16 18.09 -4.46 22.98
CA GLY A 16 17.35 -5.69 22.65
C GLY A 16 17.23 -5.89 21.12
N ASN A 17 16.61 -7.00 20.74
CA ASN A 17 16.20 -7.22 19.36
C ASN A 17 14.94 -6.39 19.04
N LEU A 18 15.12 -5.31 18.33
CA LEU A 18 14.07 -4.32 18.02
C LEU A 18 13.29 -4.64 16.74
N GLY A 19 13.76 -5.62 15.95
CA GLY A 19 13.22 -5.91 14.62
C GLY A 19 13.69 -4.95 13.52
N PHE A 20 14.59 -4.03 13.86
CA PHE A 20 15.31 -3.16 12.92
C PHE A 20 16.76 -3.00 13.37
N GLY A 21 17.60 -2.59 12.45
CA GLY A 21 19.03 -2.36 12.71
C GLY A 21 19.44 -0.95 12.31
N GLY A 22 20.72 -0.75 12.07
CA GLY A 22 21.21 0.51 11.53
C GLY A 22 21.45 1.61 12.57
N LEU A 23 21.41 1.29 13.85
CA LEU A 23 21.81 2.20 14.92
C LEU A 23 23.32 2.13 15.18
N ASN A 24 23.89 3.16 15.74
CA ASN A 24 25.28 3.18 16.15
C ASN A 24 25.46 3.66 17.61
N SER A 25 26.64 3.42 18.15
CA SER A 25 27.02 3.84 19.51
C SER A 25 28.15 4.86 19.51
N TRP A 26 28.33 5.61 18.46
CA TRP A 26 29.41 6.58 18.30
C TRP A 26 29.23 7.75 19.29
N GLN A 27 30.34 8.08 19.93
CA GLN A 27 30.45 9.25 20.81
C GLN A 27 31.55 10.16 20.27
N PRO A 28 31.21 11.40 19.87
CA PRO A 28 32.19 12.31 19.28
C PRO A 28 33.31 12.68 20.26
N LEU A 29 34.53 12.67 19.79
CA LEU A 29 35.66 13.20 20.56
C LEU A 29 35.88 14.72 20.39
N GLY A 30 35.15 15.33 19.45
CA GLY A 30 35.22 16.78 19.20
C GLY A 30 36.44 17.21 18.40
N TYR A 31 36.94 16.32 17.56
CA TYR A 31 38.10 16.57 16.69
C TYR A 31 37.88 16.04 15.29
N VAL A 32 38.46 16.74 14.30
CA VAL A 32 38.67 16.24 12.93
C VAL A 32 40.15 15.98 12.68
N THR A 33 40.43 15.04 11.78
CA THR A 33 41.78 14.62 11.42
C THR A 33 41.96 14.53 9.94
N TYR A 34 43.19 14.80 9.45
CA TYR A 34 43.59 14.59 8.07
C TYR A 34 44.27 13.22 7.89
N PRO A 35 44.27 12.64 6.71
CA PRO A 35 45.10 11.46 6.42
C PRO A 35 46.61 11.78 6.66
N GLY A 36 47.28 10.86 7.33
CA GLY A 36 48.67 11.04 7.74
C GLY A 36 48.85 11.64 9.14
N ASP A 37 47.82 12.24 9.73
CA ASP A 37 47.89 12.72 11.10
C ASP A 37 48.16 11.58 12.09
N THR A 38 48.85 11.88 13.17
CA THR A 38 48.96 11.03 14.35
C THR A 38 47.98 11.54 15.42
N PHE A 39 46.95 10.73 15.70
CA PHE A 39 45.97 11.03 16.74
C PHE A 39 46.22 10.13 17.97
N ILE A 40 46.30 10.74 19.13
CA ILE A 40 46.63 10.04 20.36
C ILE A 40 45.43 10.08 21.32
N VAL A 41 45.01 8.92 21.76
CA VAL A 41 43.95 8.72 22.76
C VAL A 41 44.59 8.16 24.03
N TYR A 42 44.56 8.92 25.10
CA TYR A 42 44.89 8.43 26.44
C TYR A 42 43.63 7.94 27.11
N VAL A 43 43.63 6.65 27.45
CA VAL A 43 42.46 5.96 28.07
C VAL A 43 42.76 5.69 29.54
N GLY A 44 41.84 6.11 30.41
CA GLY A 44 41.83 5.71 31.82
C GLY A 44 40.59 4.86 32.16
N GLN A 45 40.79 3.85 32.96
CA GLN A 45 39.70 3.04 33.55
C GLN A 45 40.05 2.63 34.96
N GLU A 46 39.11 2.88 35.90
CA GLU A 46 39.31 2.49 37.29
C GLU A 46 39.59 0.99 37.45
N GLY A 47 40.55 0.62 38.24
CA GLY A 47 40.95 -0.76 38.49
C GLY A 47 41.80 -1.46 37.40
N LYS A 48 42.10 -0.73 36.28
CA LYS A 48 42.92 -1.26 35.19
C LYS A 48 44.28 -0.56 35.12
N ARG A 49 45.29 -1.33 34.69
CA ARG A 49 46.66 -0.89 34.51
C ARG A 49 46.96 -0.55 33.07
N ASN A 50 47.98 0.26 32.87
CA ASN A 50 48.52 0.61 31.54
C ASN A 50 48.74 -0.61 30.66
N GLY A 51 48.34 -0.57 29.43
CA GLY A 51 48.44 -1.64 28.44
C GLY A 51 47.32 -2.70 28.47
N GLN A 52 46.46 -2.73 29.49
CA GLN A 52 45.31 -3.63 29.53
C GLN A 52 44.24 -3.23 28.56
N ALA A 53 43.57 -4.22 27.94
CA ALA A 53 42.45 -4.01 27.03
C ALA A 53 41.26 -3.33 27.72
N VAL A 54 40.59 -2.43 27.02
CA VAL A 54 39.35 -1.79 27.43
C VAL A 54 38.25 -2.11 26.44
N ASN A 55 36.99 -2.06 26.89
CA ASN A 55 35.81 -2.19 26.03
C ASN A 55 35.50 -0.88 25.33
N LEU A 56 36.48 -0.37 24.59
CA LEU A 56 36.41 0.87 23.85
C LEU A 56 37.13 0.76 22.52
N GLN A 57 36.50 1.19 21.47
CA GLN A 57 37.07 1.24 20.13
C GLN A 57 37.03 2.67 19.60
N LEU A 58 37.99 3.03 18.75
CA LEU A 58 38.00 4.28 18.00
C LEU A 58 37.53 4.01 16.58
N VAL A 59 36.70 4.93 16.05
CA VAL A 59 36.35 5.02 14.63
C VAL A 59 36.50 6.46 14.15
N TYR A 60 36.77 6.64 12.87
CA TYR A 60 36.77 7.95 12.22
C TYR A 60 36.09 7.86 10.86
N SER A 61 35.53 8.96 10.41
CA SER A 61 34.75 9.02 9.19
C SER A 61 35.19 10.15 8.28
N GLN A 62 34.96 10.00 7.00
CA GLN A 62 35.12 11.07 6.02
C GLN A 62 34.00 12.09 6.20
N TYR A 63 34.36 13.38 6.22
CA TYR A 63 33.41 14.49 6.12
C TYR A 63 32.92 14.63 4.67
N HIS A 64 31.67 14.96 4.46
CA HIS A 64 31.05 15.14 3.14
C HIS A 64 31.27 13.93 2.21
N ALA A 65 31.06 12.74 2.73
CA ALA A 65 31.21 11.47 2.01
C ALA A 65 30.01 11.16 1.12
N GLU A 66 30.17 10.22 0.17
CA GLU A 66 29.06 9.74 -0.69
C GLU A 66 28.31 8.56 -0.09
N SER A 67 28.85 7.89 0.90
CA SER A 67 28.23 6.74 1.51
C SER A 67 28.75 6.45 2.92
N ALA A 68 28.05 5.58 3.63
CA ALA A 68 28.46 5.09 4.94
C ALA A 68 29.75 4.25 4.92
N SER A 69 30.19 3.79 3.75
CA SER A 69 31.41 2.97 3.61
C SER A 69 32.69 3.76 3.83
N PHE A 70 32.62 5.08 3.88
CA PHE A 70 33.78 5.95 4.15
C PHE A 70 33.99 6.17 5.66
N VAL A 71 33.99 5.05 6.38
CA VAL A 71 34.25 4.96 7.82
C VAL A 71 35.35 3.94 8.05
N SER A 72 36.25 4.23 8.99
CA SER A 72 37.33 3.29 9.35
C SER A 72 36.79 2.00 9.96
N SER A 73 37.55 0.93 9.85
CA SER A 73 37.34 -0.23 10.71
C SER A 73 37.51 0.20 12.17
N PRO A 74 36.75 -0.39 13.13
CA PRO A 74 36.95 -0.10 14.55
C PRO A 74 38.35 -0.50 15.03
N ILE A 75 39.00 0.38 15.80
CA ILE A 75 40.35 0.19 16.34
C ILE A 75 40.23 -0.01 17.85
N SER A 76 40.57 -1.19 18.35
CA SER A 76 40.52 -1.49 19.79
C SER A 76 41.56 -0.69 20.56
N LEU A 77 41.12 -0.09 21.68
CA LEU A 77 41.99 0.69 22.57
C LEU A 77 42.39 -0.09 23.81
N LYS A 78 43.42 0.42 24.49
CA LYS A 78 43.92 -0.08 25.77
C LYS A 78 44.17 1.08 26.75
N VAL A 79 44.25 0.76 28.02
CA VAL A 79 44.58 1.75 29.05
C VAL A 79 45.94 2.37 28.78
N GLY A 80 46.04 3.69 28.93
CA GLY A 80 47.26 4.47 28.65
C GLY A 80 47.22 5.06 27.23
N LYS A 81 48.40 5.27 26.67
CA LYS A 81 48.59 5.90 25.35
C LYS A 81 48.22 4.95 24.21
N ASN A 82 47.32 5.37 23.32
CA ASN A 82 47.05 4.78 22.03
C ASN A 82 47.39 5.78 20.94
N GLU A 83 48.30 5.41 20.07
CA GLU A 83 48.79 6.26 18.97
C GLU A 83 48.24 5.69 17.67
N ILE A 84 47.43 6.49 16.94
CA ILE A 84 46.71 6.04 15.77
C ILE A 84 47.12 6.91 14.58
N SER A 85 47.61 6.26 13.53
CA SER A 85 47.88 6.94 12.25
C SER A 85 46.63 6.94 11.43
N MET A 86 46.11 8.12 11.08
CA MET A 86 44.90 8.30 10.33
C MET A 86 45.10 7.98 8.86
N LYS A 87 44.21 7.19 8.30
CA LYS A 87 44.28 6.70 6.89
C LYS A 87 43.26 7.42 6.04
N GLU A 88 43.60 7.59 4.78
CA GLU A 88 42.62 8.00 3.78
C GLU A 88 41.54 6.91 3.62
N LEU A 89 40.27 7.32 3.62
CA LEU A 89 39.14 6.43 3.56
C LEU A 89 38.55 6.31 2.15
N GLN A 90 38.77 7.32 1.30
CA GLN A 90 38.16 7.41 -0.02
C GLN A 90 39.02 8.18 -1.02
N SER A 91 38.69 8.07 -2.30
CA SER A 91 39.38 8.72 -3.41
C SER A 91 38.53 9.76 -4.18
N ILE A 92 37.41 10.20 -3.63
CA ILE A 92 36.58 11.24 -4.28
C ILE A 92 37.22 12.61 -4.21
N GLY A 93 36.84 13.51 -5.13
CA GLY A 93 37.40 14.86 -5.27
C GLY A 93 36.91 15.87 -4.22
N VAL A 94 37.04 15.51 -2.92
CA VAL A 94 36.75 16.37 -1.77
C VAL A 94 37.92 16.38 -0.81
N GLU A 95 37.96 17.35 0.12
CA GLU A 95 38.95 17.36 1.18
C GLU A 95 38.90 16.06 1.99
N LYS A 96 40.04 15.42 2.19
CA LYS A 96 40.17 14.13 2.88
C LYS A 96 40.19 14.35 4.39
N GLY A 97 39.57 13.41 5.11
CA GLY A 97 39.51 13.42 6.57
C GLY A 97 38.11 13.71 7.12
N GLY A 98 38.03 13.81 8.42
CA GLY A 98 36.76 14.05 9.12
C GLY A 98 36.79 13.74 10.60
N SER A 99 35.62 13.56 11.18
CA SER A 99 35.42 13.43 12.63
C SER A 99 35.87 12.10 13.21
N VAL A 100 36.29 12.17 14.47
CA VAL A 100 36.77 11.02 15.26
C VAL A 100 35.80 10.73 16.40
N TYR A 101 35.49 9.45 16.56
CA TYR A 101 34.53 8.94 17.54
C TYR A 101 35.13 7.78 18.36
N VAL A 102 34.55 7.55 19.52
CA VAL A 102 34.72 6.28 20.23
C VAL A 102 33.38 5.57 20.38
N GLN A 103 33.44 4.27 20.49
CA GLN A 103 32.29 3.42 20.81
C GLN A 103 32.59 2.48 21.95
N TYR A 104 31.70 2.43 22.93
CA TYR A 104 31.76 1.51 24.04
C TYR A 104 31.18 0.15 23.63
N THR A 105 31.93 -0.93 23.87
CA THR A 105 31.57 -2.30 23.45
C THR A 105 31.31 -3.23 24.64
N GLY A 106 31.37 -2.71 25.88
CA GLY A 106 31.15 -3.50 27.09
C GLY A 106 29.67 -3.74 27.40
N ASN A 107 29.44 -4.64 28.34
CA ASN A 107 28.10 -5.01 28.82
C ASN A 107 27.85 -4.60 30.28
N SER A 108 28.84 -4.05 30.95
CA SER A 108 28.76 -3.56 32.32
C SER A 108 28.85 -2.02 32.37
N ASN A 109 28.69 -1.44 33.54
CA ASN A 109 28.78 0.03 33.75
C ASN A 109 30.24 0.40 34.07
N GLU A 110 31.15 0.12 33.16
CA GLU A 110 32.57 0.47 33.31
C GLU A 110 32.75 1.99 33.18
N LYS A 111 33.48 2.57 34.12
CA LYS A 111 33.85 3.99 34.06
C LYS A 111 35.15 4.14 33.26
N ILE A 112 35.02 4.69 32.05
CA ILE A 112 36.13 4.95 31.16
C ILE A 112 36.18 6.44 30.85
N ALA A 113 37.35 7.03 30.91
CA ALA A 113 37.59 8.41 30.52
C ALA A 113 38.71 8.48 29.51
N VAL A 114 38.63 9.44 28.60
CA VAL A 114 39.62 9.66 27.56
C VAL A 114 40.11 11.10 27.53
N ARG A 115 41.33 11.26 27.08
CA ARG A 115 41.94 12.58 26.73
C ARG A 115 42.63 12.40 25.40
N VAL A 116 42.47 13.36 24.50
CA VAL A 116 42.99 13.27 23.14
C VAL A 116 44.08 14.32 22.89
N SER A 117 44.98 13.99 21.96
CA SER A 117 46.01 14.91 21.46
C SER A 117 46.21 14.68 19.96
N GLY A 118 46.42 15.74 19.22
CA GLY A 118 46.42 15.71 17.73
C GLY A 118 45.04 16.04 17.15
N GLY A 119 44.99 16.25 15.86
CA GLY A 119 43.79 16.70 15.14
C GLY A 119 43.40 18.15 15.42
N GLU A 120 42.40 18.63 14.76
CA GLU A 120 41.81 19.97 14.92
C GLU A 120 40.51 19.94 15.69
N LYS A 121 40.39 20.76 16.73
CA LYS A 121 39.22 20.81 17.59
C LYS A 121 38.02 21.43 16.85
N ILE A 122 36.88 20.80 16.94
CA ILE A 122 35.58 21.30 16.43
C ILE A 122 34.57 21.51 17.57
N ALA A 123 33.58 22.36 17.32
CA ALA A 123 32.48 22.59 18.24
C ALA A 123 31.65 21.29 18.36
N THR A 124 31.42 20.87 19.58
CA THR A 124 30.70 19.64 19.87
C THR A 124 29.77 19.89 21.05
N LEU A 125 28.53 19.44 20.93
CA LEU A 125 27.48 19.52 21.94
C LEU A 125 27.08 18.13 22.39
N ASP A 126 27.16 17.86 23.68
CA ASP A 126 26.71 16.64 24.32
C ASP A 126 25.54 16.94 25.26
N LEU A 127 24.34 16.49 24.85
CA LEU A 127 23.10 16.58 25.62
C LEU A 127 22.58 15.21 26.05
N TYR A 128 23.34 14.13 25.80
CA TYR A 128 22.93 12.79 26.17
C TYR A 128 22.64 12.67 27.68
N GLN A 129 21.42 12.25 28.01
CA GLN A 129 20.93 12.12 29.40
C GLN A 129 21.02 13.40 30.26
N VAL A 130 21.06 14.56 29.64
CA VAL A 130 20.97 15.85 30.32
C VAL A 130 19.49 16.25 30.39
N SER A 131 18.86 16.12 31.56
CA SER A 131 17.43 16.37 31.75
C SER A 131 17.10 17.77 32.24
N ASP A 132 18.07 18.49 32.85
CA ASP A 132 17.85 19.85 33.30
C ASP A 132 17.91 20.87 32.16
N GLU A 133 16.80 21.54 31.89
CA GLU A 133 16.66 22.47 30.77
C GLU A 133 17.62 23.67 30.87
N ASN A 134 17.94 24.16 32.07
CA ASN A 134 18.87 25.24 32.24
C ASN A 134 20.31 24.79 31.94
N GLU A 135 20.67 23.56 32.35
CA GLU A 135 21.95 22.97 31.98
C GLU A 135 22.06 22.77 30.47
N ARG A 136 20.99 22.24 29.84
CA ARG A 136 20.94 22.13 28.37
C ARG A 136 21.15 23.47 27.68
N LEU A 137 20.46 24.51 28.14
CA LEU A 137 20.58 25.86 27.56
C LEU A 137 22.01 26.43 27.69
N GLU A 138 22.64 26.30 28.85
CA GLU A 138 24.01 26.78 29.05
C GLU A 138 25.04 26.00 28.21
N LYS A 139 24.85 24.68 28.04
CA LYS A 139 25.64 23.89 27.12
C LYS A 139 25.48 24.35 25.67
N VAL A 140 24.26 24.65 25.24
CA VAL A 140 23.95 25.16 23.89
C VAL A 140 24.59 26.55 23.68
N LYS A 141 24.53 27.47 24.64
CA LYS A 141 25.19 28.78 24.55
C LYS A 141 26.70 28.62 24.37
N THR A 142 27.32 27.79 25.22
CA THR A 142 28.76 27.50 25.14
C THR A 142 29.15 26.91 23.79
N TYR A 143 28.35 25.99 23.30
CA TYR A 143 28.50 25.36 21.97
C TYR A 143 28.42 26.40 20.85
N LEU A 144 27.40 27.27 20.84
CA LEU A 144 27.23 28.29 19.81
C LEU A 144 28.39 29.31 19.79
N GLN A 145 28.92 29.68 20.95
CA GLN A 145 30.12 30.56 21.03
C GLN A 145 31.35 29.89 20.44
N SER A 146 31.53 28.59 20.73
CA SER A 146 32.61 27.79 20.17
C SER A 146 32.46 27.64 18.67
N LEU A 147 31.24 27.33 18.21
CA LEU A 147 30.91 27.18 16.78
C LEU A 147 31.12 28.46 15.99
N GLN A 148 30.68 29.61 16.52
CA GLN A 148 30.93 30.91 15.88
C GLN A 148 32.42 31.21 15.74
N THR A 149 33.22 30.88 16.76
CA THR A 149 34.66 31.03 16.73
C THR A 149 35.31 30.14 15.67
N GLN A 150 34.87 28.89 15.59
CA GLN A 150 35.31 27.92 14.58
C GLN A 150 35.00 28.41 13.16
N ILE A 151 33.76 28.84 12.89
CA ILE A 151 33.35 29.35 11.57
C ILE A 151 34.17 30.55 11.15
N ASN A 152 34.37 31.51 12.07
CA ASN A 152 35.13 32.75 11.79
C ASN A 152 36.61 32.49 11.42
N LYS A 153 37.18 31.39 11.93
CA LYS A 153 38.57 31.00 11.70
C LYS A 153 38.78 29.95 10.62
N MET A 154 37.69 29.38 10.11
CA MET A 154 37.73 28.18 9.25
C MET A 154 38.64 28.38 8.02
N ALA A 155 38.42 29.43 7.23
CA ALA A 155 39.20 29.69 6.02
C ALA A 155 40.69 29.97 6.33
N SER A 156 41.00 30.83 7.30
CA SER A 156 42.37 31.16 7.67
C SER A 156 43.11 29.96 8.29
N LYS A 157 42.41 29.12 9.03
CA LYS A 157 42.99 27.92 9.62
C LYS A 157 43.27 26.85 8.56
N HIS A 158 42.38 26.70 7.60
CA HIS A 158 42.57 25.84 6.44
C HIS A 158 43.82 26.29 5.64
N GLU A 159 43.97 27.59 5.37
CA GLU A 159 45.13 28.14 4.68
C GLU A 159 46.41 27.88 5.46
N GLU A 160 46.39 28.05 6.77
CA GLU A 160 47.54 27.77 7.66
C GLU A 160 48.00 26.31 7.58
N LEU A 161 47.04 25.37 7.62
CA LEU A 161 47.29 23.91 7.60
C LEU A 161 47.82 23.42 6.25
N HIS A 162 47.41 24.06 5.15
CA HIS A 162 47.73 23.61 3.78
C HIS A 162 48.69 24.53 3.06
N ARG A 163 49.36 25.47 3.76
CA ARG A 163 50.26 26.49 3.19
C ARG A 163 51.39 25.89 2.36
N ASP A 164 51.92 24.78 2.78
CA ASP A 164 53.04 24.08 2.14
C ASP A 164 52.63 22.92 1.25
N ASP A 165 51.31 22.77 1.02
CA ASP A 165 50.74 21.68 0.24
C ASP A 165 50.49 22.16 -1.21
N ASN A 166 51.34 21.74 -2.12
CA ASN A 166 51.23 22.06 -3.53
C ASN A 166 50.20 21.17 -4.29
N SER A 167 49.43 20.35 -3.59
CA SER A 167 48.42 19.51 -4.25
C SER A 167 47.16 20.34 -4.53
N VAL A 168 46.63 20.25 -5.73
CA VAL A 168 45.44 20.95 -6.25
C VAL A 168 44.14 20.64 -5.46
N ASN A 169 44.23 19.72 -4.48
CA ASN A 169 43.10 19.19 -3.75
C ASN A 169 42.75 20.00 -2.49
N TYR A 170 43.46 21.06 -2.18
CA TYR A 170 43.27 21.84 -0.95
C TYR A 170 42.91 23.31 -1.18
N ASP A 171 42.32 23.64 -2.32
CA ASP A 171 41.66 24.93 -2.46
C ASP A 171 40.51 25.01 -1.47
N TYR A 172 40.43 26.12 -0.75
CA TYR A 172 39.40 26.31 0.24
C TYR A 172 38.01 26.30 -0.40
N ASP A 173 37.20 25.33 0.01
CA ASP A 173 35.78 25.23 -0.29
C ASP A 173 35.00 25.00 1.01
N GLU A 174 34.15 25.94 1.38
CA GLU A 174 33.41 25.84 2.65
C GLU A 174 32.54 24.60 2.81
N LYS A 175 32.06 24.03 1.68
CA LYS A 175 31.24 22.82 1.70
C LYS A 175 32.07 21.58 1.97
N ASN A 176 33.31 21.56 1.50
CA ASN A 176 34.18 20.38 1.61
C ASN A 176 35.14 20.48 2.82
N CYS A 177 35.37 21.68 3.37
CA CYS A 177 36.35 21.90 4.44
C CYS A 177 35.98 21.15 5.71
N ILE A 178 36.80 20.16 6.11
CA ILE A 178 36.54 19.33 7.29
C ILE A 178 36.52 20.11 8.60
N LEU A 179 37.17 21.28 8.64
CA LEU A 179 37.11 22.20 9.79
C LEU A 179 35.71 22.81 9.99
N GLY A 180 34.80 22.66 9.02
CA GLY A 180 33.39 23.02 9.12
C GLY A 180 32.51 22.00 9.84
N ALA A 181 33.03 20.83 10.15
CA ALA A 181 32.28 19.80 10.85
C ALA A 181 31.83 20.21 12.25
N THR A 182 30.69 19.78 12.69
CA THR A 182 30.20 19.88 14.06
C THR A 182 29.45 18.62 14.45
N GLU A 183 29.45 18.30 15.73
CA GLU A 183 28.81 17.12 16.30
C GLU A 183 27.82 17.54 17.39
N ILE A 184 26.60 17.03 17.32
CA ILE A 184 25.59 17.23 18.37
C ILE A 184 25.04 15.86 18.74
N MET A 185 25.22 15.44 19.98
CA MET A 185 24.75 14.16 20.49
C MET A 185 23.52 14.36 21.39
N LEU A 186 22.40 13.78 20.98
CA LEU A 186 21.15 13.72 21.70
C LEU A 186 20.92 12.32 22.29
N ASP A 187 19.81 12.09 22.95
CA ASP A 187 19.48 10.77 23.50
C ASP A 187 19.26 9.72 22.39
N HIS A 188 18.66 10.12 21.27
CA HIS A 188 18.28 9.19 20.21
C HIS A 188 18.88 9.52 18.83
N MET A 189 19.56 10.65 18.71
CA MET A 189 20.10 11.12 17.44
C MET A 189 21.49 11.73 17.62
N LEU A 190 22.40 11.43 16.69
CA LEU A 190 23.69 12.07 16.55
C LEU A 190 23.70 12.89 15.25
N TYR A 191 23.98 14.19 15.33
CA TYR A 191 24.22 15.05 14.18
C TYR A 191 25.72 15.14 13.90
N SER A 192 26.15 14.73 12.72
CA SER A 192 27.51 14.88 12.20
C SER A 192 27.43 15.70 10.91
N VAL A 193 27.33 17.02 11.05
CA VAL A 193 26.91 17.93 9.97
C VAL A 193 27.77 19.17 9.86
N SER A 194 27.41 20.08 8.94
CA SER A 194 28.06 21.36 8.79
C SER A 194 27.64 22.34 9.89
N GLY A 195 28.62 22.83 10.67
CA GLY A 195 28.38 23.84 11.69
C GLY A 195 27.94 25.19 11.11
N LYS A 196 28.44 25.56 9.92
CA LYS A 196 28.00 26.77 9.23
C LYS A 196 26.52 26.73 8.89
N GLN A 197 25.99 25.57 8.47
CA GLN A 197 24.59 25.43 8.15
C GLN A 197 23.71 25.36 9.41
N ILE A 198 24.15 24.72 10.48
CA ILE A 198 23.47 24.82 11.78
C ILE A 198 23.30 26.29 12.21
N MET A 199 24.37 27.07 12.09
CA MET A 199 24.32 28.50 12.44
C MET A 199 23.44 29.32 11.47
N ALA A 200 23.46 28.99 10.18
CA ALA A 200 22.64 29.65 9.16
C ALA A 200 21.12 29.44 9.36
N GLY A 201 20.73 28.35 9.97
CA GLY A 201 19.33 28.07 10.31
C GLY A 201 18.79 28.88 11.48
N LEU A 202 19.69 29.51 12.29
CA LEU A 202 19.31 30.28 13.45
C LEU A 202 18.99 31.74 13.07
N LYS A 203 17.76 32.17 13.33
CA LYS A 203 17.22 33.48 12.95
C LYS A 203 17.35 34.55 14.07
N GLY A 204 17.65 34.14 15.29
CA GLY A 204 17.82 35.05 16.41
C GLY A 204 18.97 36.04 16.20
N THR A 205 18.88 37.20 16.79
CA THR A 205 19.90 38.26 16.73
C THR A 205 20.91 38.20 17.89
N THR A 206 20.45 37.73 19.04
CA THR A 206 21.28 37.56 20.23
C THR A 206 21.68 36.10 20.44
N LEU A 207 22.71 35.88 21.26
CA LEU A 207 23.11 34.51 21.63
C LEU A 207 21.98 33.75 22.34
N ASP A 208 21.27 34.43 23.21
CA ASP A 208 20.16 33.81 23.94
C ASP A 208 19.02 33.40 23.02
N GLU A 209 18.65 34.26 22.07
CA GLU A 209 17.61 33.90 21.08
C GLU A 209 18.04 32.70 20.22
N LYS A 210 19.29 32.69 19.73
CA LYS A 210 19.83 31.56 18.95
C LYS A 210 19.90 30.28 19.76
N ALA A 211 20.33 30.37 21.03
CA ALA A 211 20.46 29.22 21.89
C ALA A 211 19.08 28.59 22.22
N ASN A 212 18.09 29.43 22.50
CA ASN A 212 16.71 28.94 22.74
C ASN A 212 16.13 28.32 21.48
N GLN A 213 16.35 28.91 20.30
CA GLN A 213 15.89 28.34 19.04
C GLN A 213 16.54 26.97 18.79
N LEU A 214 17.85 26.86 18.94
CA LEU A 214 18.54 25.57 18.73
C LEU A 214 18.10 24.54 19.76
N LEU A 215 18.02 24.89 21.04
CA LEU A 215 17.56 23.96 22.07
C LEU A 215 16.15 23.45 21.78
N ASN A 216 15.23 24.31 21.38
CA ASN A 216 13.89 23.92 20.97
C ASN A 216 13.92 22.92 19.81
N SER A 217 14.77 23.16 18.80
CA SER A 217 14.89 22.24 17.66
C SER A 217 15.46 20.87 18.06
N LEU A 218 16.45 20.86 18.97
CA LEU A 218 17.03 19.62 19.48
C LEU A 218 16.03 18.83 20.36
N ASN A 219 15.27 19.52 21.19
CA ASN A 219 14.19 18.94 21.99
C ASN A 219 13.09 18.36 21.08
N ALA A 220 12.76 19.05 19.99
CA ALA A 220 11.79 18.55 19.00
C ALA A 220 12.25 17.24 18.35
N MET A 221 13.55 17.10 18.05
CA MET A 221 14.11 15.86 17.53
C MET A 221 13.97 14.69 18.52
N ASP A 222 14.36 14.89 19.78
CA ASP A 222 14.23 13.85 20.79
C ASP A 222 12.76 13.45 21.01
N GLN A 223 11.85 14.41 21.08
CA GLN A 223 10.40 14.15 21.23
C GLN A 223 9.81 13.42 20.02
N MET A 224 10.25 13.74 18.82
CA MET A 224 9.83 13.04 17.61
C MET A 224 10.30 11.58 17.62
N MET A 225 11.54 11.34 18.02
CA MET A 225 12.08 9.98 18.14
C MET A 225 11.34 9.17 19.21
N GLU A 226 11.04 9.76 20.36
CA GLU A 226 10.22 9.11 21.39
C GLU A 226 8.81 8.78 20.88
N LEU A 227 8.18 9.70 20.14
CA LEU A 227 6.87 9.46 19.51
C LEU A 227 6.94 8.25 18.57
N PHE A 228 7.96 8.16 17.73
CA PHE A 228 8.13 7.05 16.79
C PHE A 228 8.39 5.74 17.53
N TYR A 229 9.27 5.73 18.52
CA TYR A 229 9.56 4.55 19.32
C TYR A 229 8.33 4.07 20.10
N GLN A 230 7.53 4.97 20.64
CA GLN A 230 6.30 4.59 21.33
C GLN A 230 5.26 4.01 20.37
N ASN A 231 5.13 4.54 19.16
CA ASN A 231 4.26 3.94 18.14
C ASN A 231 4.79 2.59 17.61
N LYS A 232 6.03 2.24 17.92
CA LYS A 232 6.62 0.91 17.70
C LYS A 232 6.52 -0.02 18.93
N GLY A 233 5.80 0.38 19.96
CA GLY A 233 5.65 -0.41 21.18
C GLY A 233 6.89 -0.44 22.07
N LEU A 234 7.84 0.49 21.84
CA LEU A 234 9.01 0.65 22.71
C LEU A 234 8.71 1.68 23.79
N ASN A 235 9.18 1.42 25.00
CA ASN A 235 8.96 2.30 26.16
C ASN A 235 10.19 2.30 27.06
N GLU A 236 10.59 3.44 27.56
CA GLU A 236 11.73 3.57 28.45
C GLU A 236 11.59 2.66 29.69
N ASN A 237 10.38 2.54 30.22
CA ASN A 237 10.06 1.79 31.43
C ASN A 237 9.64 0.32 31.18
N ALA A 238 9.76 -0.18 29.93
CA ALA A 238 9.43 -1.56 29.63
C ALA A 238 10.32 -2.53 30.44
N ALA A 239 9.73 -3.61 30.92
CA ALA A 239 10.45 -4.61 31.72
C ALA A 239 11.48 -5.37 30.86
N ALA A 240 11.10 -5.79 29.65
CA ALA A 240 11.97 -6.53 28.73
C ALA A 240 12.86 -5.59 27.90
N ILE A 241 14.12 -5.98 27.73
CA ILE A 241 15.08 -5.18 26.95
C ILE A 241 14.67 -5.02 25.48
N ASN A 242 14.00 -6.00 24.89
CA ASN A 242 13.50 -5.94 23.51
C ASN A 242 12.39 -4.89 23.31
N ASP A 243 11.82 -4.39 24.39
CA ASP A 243 10.71 -3.44 24.36
C ASP A 243 11.11 -2.07 24.93
N ARG A 244 12.40 -1.86 25.25
CA ARG A 244 12.93 -0.56 25.67
C ARG A 244 13.38 0.27 24.47
N TYR A 245 13.46 1.58 24.66
CA TYR A 245 14.12 2.45 23.70
C TYR A 245 15.54 1.94 23.42
N PRO A 246 16.01 2.05 22.18
CA PRO A 246 17.37 1.66 21.83
C PRO A 246 18.37 2.44 22.65
N ALA A 247 19.40 1.76 23.16
CA ALA A 247 20.55 2.37 23.81
C ALA A 247 21.46 3.10 22.81
N GLN A 248 21.42 2.67 21.56
CA GLN A 248 22.12 3.30 20.44
C GLN A 248 21.26 4.38 19.79
N HIS A 249 21.85 5.22 18.96
CA HIS A 249 21.18 6.30 18.25
C HIS A 249 21.30 6.17 16.73
N LEU A 250 20.45 6.89 16.02
CA LEU A 250 20.62 7.17 14.60
C LEU A 250 21.63 8.31 14.40
N ASN A 251 22.23 8.37 13.21
CA ASN A 251 23.17 9.42 12.85
C ASN A 251 22.71 10.15 11.59
N ILE A 252 22.46 11.45 11.71
CA ILE A 252 22.32 12.35 10.55
C ILE A 252 23.69 12.84 10.15
N ARG A 253 24.11 12.56 8.90
CA ARG A 253 25.44 12.85 8.39
C ARG A 253 25.39 13.75 7.17
N TYR A 254 26.23 14.77 7.13
CA TYR A 254 26.43 15.57 5.94
C TYR A 254 27.05 14.73 4.84
N GLN A 255 26.36 14.61 3.72
CA GLN A 255 26.72 13.72 2.63
C GLN A 255 26.65 14.45 1.28
N ARG A 256 27.45 13.99 0.33
CA ARG A 256 27.25 14.33 -1.08
C ARG A 256 26.04 13.57 -1.62
N MET A 257 25.18 14.30 -2.33
CA MET A 257 23.94 13.74 -2.87
C MET A 257 24.09 13.39 -4.34
N PHE A 258 23.32 12.42 -4.75
CA PHE A 258 23.05 12.12 -6.16
C PHE A 258 22.25 13.28 -6.77
N ALA A 259 22.24 13.38 -8.08
CA ALA A 259 21.57 14.48 -8.79
C ALA A 259 20.11 14.64 -8.33
N GLY A 260 19.81 15.80 -7.74
CA GLY A 260 18.48 16.18 -7.27
C GLY A 260 18.05 15.71 -5.88
N ALA A 261 18.74 14.74 -5.26
CA ALA A 261 18.43 14.30 -3.91
C ALA A 261 18.95 15.29 -2.86
N PHE A 262 18.21 15.43 -1.77
CA PHE A 262 18.59 16.28 -0.64
C PHE A 262 18.72 15.52 0.69
N MET A 263 18.11 14.34 0.80
CA MET A 263 18.26 13.36 1.88
C MET A 263 18.20 11.94 1.36
N TYR A 264 18.72 10.99 2.11
CA TYR A 264 18.55 9.54 1.90
C TYR A 264 18.76 8.78 3.21
N ALA A 265 18.16 7.62 3.32
CA ALA A 265 18.45 6.67 4.40
C ALA A 265 19.52 5.65 3.97
N GLY A 266 20.54 5.49 4.80
CA GLY A 266 21.56 4.45 4.67
C GLY A 266 21.40 3.39 5.76
N GLY A 267 22.28 2.39 5.78
CA GLY A 267 22.20 1.28 6.74
C GLY A 267 22.21 1.70 8.21
N ASN A 268 22.92 2.76 8.56
CA ASN A 268 23.05 3.24 9.94
C ASN A 268 23.06 4.77 10.06
N HIS A 269 22.62 5.48 9.03
CA HIS A 269 22.61 6.93 9.00
C HIS A 269 21.57 7.46 8.05
N ILE A 270 21.31 8.74 8.19
CA ILE A 270 20.56 9.57 7.25
C ILE A 270 21.55 10.53 6.61
N GLY A 271 21.69 10.49 5.30
CA GLY A 271 22.47 11.46 4.55
C GLY A 271 21.66 12.73 4.33
N ILE A 272 22.27 13.89 4.53
CA ILE A 272 21.64 15.20 4.33
C ILE A 272 22.58 16.10 3.52
N GLU A 273 22.03 16.82 2.55
CA GLU A 273 22.78 17.74 1.72
C GLU A 273 23.00 19.12 2.41
N TRP A 274 23.85 19.97 1.81
CA TRP A 274 24.25 21.26 2.38
C TRP A 274 23.11 22.19 2.77
N GLY A 275 22.18 22.43 1.86
CA GLY A 275 21.07 23.36 2.05
C GLY A 275 20.09 22.93 3.12
N SER A 276 19.84 21.62 3.20
CA SER A 276 18.86 21.02 4.12
C SER A 276 19.34 20.98 5.58
N VAL A 277 20.64 20.97 5.83
CA VAL A 277 21.22 20.97 7.21
C VAL A 277 20.70 22.13 8.05
N SER A 278 20.52 23.32 7.45
CA SER A 278 20.03 24.51 8.18
C SER A 278 18.64 24.29 8.81
N GLY A 279 17.83 23.43 8.23
CA GLY A 279 16.53 23.07 8.75
C GLY A 279 16.58 22.35 10.11
N LEU A 280 17.69 21.66 10.44
CA LEU A 280 17.89 21.00 11.74
C LEU A 280 17.90 21.98 12.93
N SER A 281 17.98 23.30 12.67
CA SER A 281 17.90 24.34 13.68
C SER A 281 16.52 24.98 13.84
N ASN A 282 15.51 24.52 13.12
CA ASN A 282 14.19 25.15 13.01
C ASN A 282 13.03 24.34 13.62
N GLY A 283 13.30 23.21 14.24
CA GLY A 283 12.28 22.41 14.90
C GLY A 283 11.66 23.12 16.11
N ILE A 284 10.41 22.84 16.38
CA ILE A 284 9.66 23.34 17.53
C ILE A 284 9.21 22.13 18.37
N PRO A 285 9.45 22.12 19.70
CA PRO A 285 9.02 21.03 20.58
C PRO A 285 7.51 20.84 20.53
N PHE A 286 7.04 19.67 20.96
CA PHE A 286 5.62 19.37 21.08
C PHE A 286 4.98 20.25 22.16
N GLU A 287 4.16 21.18 21.71
CA GLU A 287 3.29 21.93 22.58
C GLU A 287 1.85 21.61 22.21
N ALA A 288 0.99 21.37 23.20
CA ALA A 288 -0.42 21.14 22.93
C ALA A 288 -1.05 22.41 22.34
N ALA A 289 -1.47 22.35 21.10
CA ALA A 289 -2.30 23.39 20.51
C ALA A 289 -3.71 23.39 21.13
N GLU A 290 -4.50 24.43 20.93
CA GLU A 290 -5.86 24.55 21.48
C GLU A 290 -6.77 23.38 21.06
N ASN A 291 -6.50 22.75 19.93
CA ASN A 291 -7.21 21.57 19.43
C ASN A 291 -6.63 20.23 19.91
N GLY A 292 -5.68 20.23 20.84
CA GLY A 292 -5.04 19.02 21.37
C GLY A 292 -3.94 18.42 20.49
N LYS A 293 -3.53 19.10 19.40
CA LYS A 293 -2.42 18.67 18.54
C LYS A 293 -1.13 19.39 18.92
N TYR A 294 -0.01 18.83 18.49
CA TYR A 294 1.32 19.40 18.73
C TYR A 294 1.85 20.07 17.46
N LEU A 295 2.77 21.01 17.65
CA LEU A 295 3.48 21.72 16.57
C LEU A 295 4.96 21.36 16.62
N SER A 296 5.56 21.01 15.50
CA SER A 296 6.99 20.63 15.41
C SER A 296 7.79 21.51 14.45
N GLY A 297 7.15 22.38 13.74
CA GLY A 297 7.81 23.20 12.69
C GLY A 297 8.02 22.41 11.38
N SER A 298 8.41 23.13 10.33
CA SER A 298 8.37 22.62 8.96
C SER A 298 9.38 21.51 8.65
N LEU A 299 10.57 21.50 9.27
CA LEU A 299 11.58 20.48 9.00
C LEU A 299 11.14 19.09 9.46
N PHE A 300 10.50 19.02 10.62
CA PHE A 300 10.07 17.76 11.22
C PHE A 300 8.75 17.23 10.63
N GLY A 301 8.40 17.71 9.43
CA GLY A 301 7.30 17.23 8.64
C GLY A 301 7.61 15.89 7.94
N TRP A 302 7.39 15.84 6.64
CA TRP A 302 7.48 14.59 5.89
C TRP A 302 8.91 14.01 5.77
N GLY A 303 9.87 14.83 5.30
CA GLY A 303 11.15 14.33 4.82
C GLY A 303 12.02 13.66 5.87
N ILE A 304 12.33 14.32 6.97
CA ILE A 304 13.18 13.72 8.02
C ILE A 304 12.51 12.48 8.64
N ALA A 305 11.18 12.52 8.80
CA ALA A 305 10.40 11.41 9.32
C ALA A 305 10.41 10.21 8.37
N HIS A 306 10.36 10.44 7.06
CA HIS A 306 10.48 9.43 6.03
C HIS A 306 11.81 8.69 6.11
N GLU A 307 12.92 9.40 6.18
CA GLU A 307 14.25 8.80 6.28
C GLU A 307 14.48 8.07 7.61
N ILE A 308 14.03 8.66 8.72
CA ILE A 308 14.02 7.97 10.02
C ILE A 308 13.21 6.69 9.90
N GLY A 309 12.03 6.75 9.26
CA GLY A 309 11.14 5.62 9.03
C GLY A 309 11.82 4.44 8.33
N HIS A 310 12.63 4.70 7.28
CA HIS A 310 13.44 3.65 6.64
C HIS A 310 14.37 2.94 7.63
N ASN A 311 15.03 3.69 8.49
CA ASN A 311 16.00 3.13 9.43
C ASN A 311 15.35 2.34 10.58
N ILE A 312 14.16 2.73 11.02
CA ILE A 312 13.46 2.07 12.15
C ILE A 312 12.31 1.16 11.70
N ASN A 313 12.14 0.94 10.40
CA ASN A 313 11.08 0.11 9.85
C ASN A 313 11.15 -1.33 10.40
N GLN A 314 9.99 -1.94 10.70
CA GLN A 314 9.95 -3.29 11.25
C GLN A 314 10.22 -4.33 10.17
N GLY A 315 11.35 -5.06 10.28
CA GLY A 315 11.83 -5.98 9.25
C GLY A 315 10.86 -7.10 8.88
N SER A 316 9.94 -7.49 9.79
CA SER A 316 8.98 -8.57 9.52
C SER A 316 7.91 -8.21 8.49
N TYR A 317 7.59 -6.92 8.34
CA TYR A 317 6.54 -6.47 7.39
C TYR A 317 6.91 -5.22 6.61
N ALA A 318 8.13 -4.73 6.74
CA ALA A 318 8.57 -3.51 6.07
C ALA A 318 8.42 -3.60 4.54
N ILE A 319 7.79 -2.61 3.98
CA ILE A 319 7.73 -2.35 2.54
C ILE A 319 8.25 -0.94 2.34
N ALA A 320 9.42 -0.84 1.67
CA ALA A 320 10.06 0.44 1.41
C ALA A 320 9.07 1.40 0.71
N GLU A 321 9.12 2.67 1.10
CA GLU A 321 8.32 3.76 0.56
C GLU A 321 6.84 3.74 0.96
N ILE A 322 6.44 2.74 1.74
CA ILE A 322 5.07 2.63 2.28
C ILE A 322 5.09 2.64 3.80
N THR A 323 5.63 1.59 4.42
CA THR A 323 5.57 1.47 5.89
C THR A 323 6.46 2.47 6.62
N ASN A 324 7.54 2.94 6.01
CA ASN A 324 8.35 4.05 6.53
C ASN A 324 7.58 5.38 6.52
N ASN A 325 6.70 5.61 5.57
CA ASN A 325 5.87 6.81 5.48
C ASN A 325 4.78 6.89 6.57
N TYR A 326 4.52 5.81 7.29
CA TYR A 326 3.68 5.85 8.49
C TYR A 326 4.22 6.86 9.52
N PHE A 327 5.54 6.92 9.69
CA PHE A 327 6.18 7.89 10.57
C PHE A 327 6.04 9.33 10.06
N SER A 328 6.06 9.51 8.74
CA SER A 328 5.76 10.81 8.13
C SER A 328 4.33 11.26 8.41
N LEU A 329 3.35 10.36 8.35
CA LEU A 329 1.97 10.65 8.74
C LEU A 329 1.84 11.02 10.22
N LEU A 330 2.52 10.30 11.11
CA LEU A 330 2.55 10.64 12.54
C LEU A 330 3.07 12.06 12.75
N SER A 331 4.16 12.43 12.09
CA SER A 331 4.75 13.76 12.17
C SER A 331 3.82 14.84 11.62
N GLN A 332 3.27 14.65 10.43
CA GLN A 332 2.37 15.59 9.76
C GLN A 332 1.07 15.80 10.56
N ASN A 333 0.47 14.73 11.02
CA ASN A 333 -0.78 14.80 11.79
C ASN A 333 -0.57 15.50 13.14
N ARG A 334 0.58 15.27 13.78
CA ARG A 334 0.98 15.97 15.00
C ARG A 334 1.05 17.48 14.79
N ASP A 335 1.58 17.92 13.66
CA ASP A 335 1.77 19.33 13.33
C ASP A 335 0.49 20.05 12.89
N SER A 336 -0.65 19.40 13.00
CA SER A 336 -1.92 19.90 12.45
C SER A 336 -1.85 20.16 10.93
N ASN A 337 -0.94 19.48 10.24
CA ASN A 337 -0.82 19.55 8.80
C ASN A 337 -1.76 18.51 8.18
N ASP A 338 -2.72 18.98 7.41
CA ASP A 338 -3.74 18.12 6.79
C ASP A 338 -3.24 17.40 5.53
N THR A 339 -1.98 17.57 5.17
CA THR A 339 -1.39 16.97 3.98
C THR A 339 -0.99 15.53 4.22
N THR A 340 -1.87 14.59 3.98
CA THR A 340 -1.62 13.14 4.12
C THR A 340 -0.91 12.52 2.92
N ARG A 341 -0.74 13.25 1.82
CA ARG A 341 -0.25 12.81 0.50
C ARG A 341 -1.10 11.73 -0.16
N PHE A 342 -2.23 11.37 0.40
CA PHE A 342 -3.28 10.58 -0.24
C PHE A 342 -4.63 11.28 -0.04
N LYS A 343 -5.58 10.95 -0.90
CA LYS A 343 -6.95 11.47 -0.82
C LYS A 343 -7.91 10.32 -0.50
N TYR A 344 -8.84 10.54 0.40
CA TYR A 344 -9.83 9.52 0.74
C TYR A 344 -10.70 9.07 -0.45
N PRO A 345 -11.08 9.92 -1.42
CA PRO A 345 -11.73 9.43 -2.63
C PRO A 345 -10.94 8.33 -3.36
N ASP A 346 -9.61 8.47 -3.48
CA ASP A 346 -8.75 7.44 -4.12
C ASP A 346 -8.69 6.15 -3.28
N VAL A 347 -8.69 6.30 -1.95
CA VAL A 347 -8.79 5.16 -1.00
C VAL A 347 -10.11 4.42 -1.19
N TYR A 348 -11.21 5.15 -1.23
CA TYR A 348 -12.54 4.57 -1.41
C TYR A 348 -12.70 3.88 -2.76
N GLU A 349 -12.16 4.47 -3.81
CA GLU A 349 -12.11 3.86 -5.13
C GLU A 349 -11.38 2.51 -5.09
N LYS A 350 -10.22 2.45 -4.43
CA LYS A 350 -9.47 1.19 -4.28
C LYS A 350 -10.24 0.14 -3.49
N VAL A 351 -10.74 0.48 -2.31
CA VAL A 351 -11.40 -0.51 -1.42
C VAL A 351 -12.77 -0.98 -1.89
N THR A 352 -13.34 -0.31 -2.88
CA THR A 352 -14.62 -0.70 -3.52
C THR A 352 -14.42 -1.23 -4.94
N SER A 353 -13.18 -1.29 -5.45
CA SER A 353 -12.88 -1.74 -6.81
C SER A 353 -13.07 -3.23 -7.03
N ASN A 354 -13.07 -4.03 -5.96
CA ASN A 354 -13.08 -5.49 -5.98
C ASN A 354 -11.90 -6.11 -6.76
N THR A 355 -10.81 -5.35 -6.95
CA THR A 355 -9.61 -5.82 -7.66
C THR A 355 -8.63 -6.46 -6.68
N VAL A 356 -7.99 -7.54 -7.12
CA VAL A 356 -6.90 -8.18 -6.39
C VAL A 356 -5.60 -7.42 -6.66
N GLY A 357 -4.76 -7.33 -5.63
CA GLY A 357 -3.52 -6.56 -5.66
C GLY A 357 -3.69 -5.15 -5.09
N MET A 358 -2.61 -4.63 -4.52
CA MET A 358 -2.59 -3.26 -3.99
C MET A 358 -2.54 -2.23 -5.12
N SER A 359 -3.01 -1.01 -4.84
CA SER A 359 -2.69 0.15 -5.67
C SER A 359 -1.17 0.28 -5.80
N SER A 360 -0.64 0.63 -6.96
CA SER A 360 0.77 0.93 -7.11
C SER A 360 1.13 2.36 -6.65
N ASN A 361 0.15 3.19 -6.34
CA ASN A 361 0.40 4.46 -5.65
C ASN A 361 0.74 4.17 -4.18
N VAL A 362 2.00 4.38 -3.81
CA VAL A 362 2.52 4.12 -2.46
C VAL A 362 1.78 4.90 -1.38
N PHE A 363 1.30 6.10 -1.68
CA PHE A 363 0.54 6.90 -0.72
C PHE A 363 -0.88 6.37 -0.52
N THR A 364 -1.54 5.89 -1.56
CA THR A 364 -2.82 5.19 -1.41
C THR A 364 -2.65 3.91 -0.59
N GLN A 365 -1.59 3.12 -0.85
CA GLN A 365 -1.28 1.95 -0.02
C GLN A 365 -1.03 2.30 1.45
N LEU A 366 -0.38 3.43 1.71
CA LEU A 366 -0.13 3.94 3.06
C LEU A 366 -1.43 4.14 3.86
N ALA A 367 -2.50 4.56 3.19
CA ALA A 367 -3.80 4.74 3.83
C ALA A 367 -4.35 3.46 4.48
N MET A 368 -4.00 2.28 3.98
CA MET A 368 -4.38 1.01 4.62
C MET A 368 -3.83 0.90 6.05
N TYR A 369 -2.56 1.22 6.24
CA TYR A 369 -1.93 1.22 7.57
C TYR A 369 -2.51 2.30 8.46
N TRP A 370 -2.80 3.47 7.89
CA TRP A 370 -3.39 4.59 8.60
C TRP A 370 -4.82 4.31 9.06
N GLN A 371 -5.65 3.68 8.24
CA GLN A 371 -7.02 3.32 8.62
C GLN A 371 -7.08 2.34 9.80
N LEU A 372 -6.13 1.41 9.91
CA LEU A 372 -6.02 0.54 11.07
C LEU A 372 -5.70 1.33 12.35
N HIS A 373 -4.82 2.32 12.24
CA HIS A 373 -4.58 3.28 13.32
C HIS A 373 -5.85 4.06 13.69
N LEU A 374 -6.58 4.61 12.70
CA LEU A 374 -7.83 5.33 12.93
C LEU A 374 -8.91 4.47 13.62
N ALA A 375 -8.95 3.17 13.28
CA ALA A 375 -9.93 2.23 13.83
C ALA A 375 -9.66 1.83 15.28
N TYR A 376 -8.39 1.54 15.61
CA TYR A 376 -8.05 0.77 16.81
C TYR A 376 -7.27 1.54 17.86
N ASP A 377 -6.78 2.74 17.58
CA ASP A 377 -6.17 3.58 18.61
C ASP A 377 -7.23 4.05 19.60
N GLN A 378 -6.90 3.94 20.90
CA GLN A 378 -7.78 4.37 21.97
C GLN A 378 -7.50 5.81 22.43
N ASN A 379 -6.42 6.39 21.91
CA ASN A 379 -6.01 7.75 22.19
C ASN A 379 -5.24 8.32 21.00
N TYR A 380 -5.06 9.63 20.98
CA TYR A 380 -4.23 10.25 19.94
C TYR A 380 -2.80 9.75 20.01
N HIS A 381 -2.20 9.44 18.87
CA HIS A 381 -0.85 8.87 18.74
C HIS A 381 0.26 9.78 19.26
N TYR A 382 0.03 11.09 19.37
CA TYR A 382 0.99 12.07 19.90
C TYR A 382 1.04 12.14 21.43
N LYS A 383 0.17 11.40 22.13
CA LYS A 383 0.28 11.22 23.57
C LYS A 383 1.44 10.26 23.88
N LEU A 384 2.35 10.68 24.75
CA LEU A 384 3.41 9.83 25.28
C LEU A 384 2.96 9.14 26.57
N TYR A 385 3.48 7.94 26.81
CA TYR A 385 3.08 7.07 27.93
C TYR A 385 4.30 6.71 28.77
N ASP A 386 4.17 6.84 30.09
CA ASP A 386 5.16 6.32 31.03
C ASP A 386 5.00 4.82 31.24
N SER A 387 3.76 4.32 31.17
CA SER A 387 3.45 2.91 31.32
C SER A 387 3.43 2.19 29.97
N HIS A 388 4.26 1.16 29.82
CA HIS A 388 4.29 0.30 28.63
C HIS A 388 2.95 -0.43 28.40
N GLU A 389 2.28 -0.86 29.49
CA GLU A 389 0.97 -1.50 29.39
C GLU A 389 -0.11 -0.53 28.87
N GLU A 390 -0.16 0.69 29.42
CA GLU A 390 -1.10 1.71 28.95
C GLU A 390 -0.85 2.08 27.48
N GLN A 391 0.40 2.21 27.09
CA GLN A 391 0.81 2.46 25.71
C GLN A 391 0.32 1.35 24.76
N LEU A 392 0.59 0.10 25.08
CA LEU A 392 0.17 -1.04 24.27
C LEU A 392 -1.36 -1.14 24.17
N ASN A 393 -2.08 -0.85 25.25
CA ASN A 393 -3.54 -0.82 25.23
C ASN A 393 -4.11 0.32 24.39
N SER A 394 -3.36 1.41 24.23
CA SER A 394 -3.84 2.62 23.57
C SER A 394 -3.47 2.71 22.08
N LEU A 395 -2.30 2.20 21.68
CA LEU A 395 -1.75 2.36 20.33
C LEU A 395 -1.74 1.05 19.54
N PHE A 396 -2.47 1.02 18.46
CA PHE A 396 -2.55 -0.14 17.57
C PHE A 396 -1.19 -0.53 16.97
N SER A 397 -0.48 0.42 16.37
CA SER A 397 0.83 0.19 15.77
C SER A 397 1.87 -0.31 16.80
N ALA A 398 1.77 0.17 18.04
CA ALA A 398 2.60 -0.30 19.13
C ALA A 398 2.37 -1.80 19.42
N ARG A 399 1.12 -2.28 19.39
CA ARG A 399 0.82 -3.72 19.51
C ARG A 399 1.33 -4.53 18.33
N VAL A 400 1.20 -4.01 17.11
CA VAL A 400 1.72 -4.68 15.88
C VAL A 400 3.21 -4.96 16.03
N ASP A 401 4.01 -3.96 16.34
CA ASP A 401 5.45 -4.10 16.48
C ASP A 401 5.85 -4.91 17.72
N TYR A 402 5.10 -4.76 18.83
CA TYR A 402 5.30 -5.56 20.02
C TYR A 402 5.12 -7.06 19.73
N TYR A 403 4.08 -7.44 19.00
CA TYR A 403 3.85 -8.84 18.61
C TYR A 403 4.85 -9.32 17.55
N ALA A 404 5.33 -8.45 16.69
CA ALA A 404 6.41 -8.79 15.75
C ALA A 404 7.71 -9.19 16.48
N ARG A 405 8.03 -8.50 17.59
CA ARG A 405 9.18 -8.84 18.44
C ARG A 405 8.89 -9.99 19.42
N ASN A 406 7.65 -10.12 19.83
CA ASN A 406 7.20 -11.07 20.88
C ASN A 406 6.01 -11.91 20.40
N PRO A 407 6.16 -12.78 19.37
CA PRO A 407 5.02 -13.53 18.80
C PRO A 407 4.28 -14.39 19.84
N GLY A 408 5.00 -14.91 20.84
CA GLY A 408 4.42 -15.69 21.93
C GLY A 408 3.58 -14.91 22.95
N LYS A 409 3.51 -13.58 22.82
CA LYS A 409 2.71 -12.70 23.67
C LYS A 409 1.32 -12.40 23.11
N VAL A 410 1.04 -12.85 21.90
CA VAL A 410 -0.31 -12.73 21.32
C VAL A 410 -1.28 -13.53 22.15
N ASN A 411 -2.40 -12.89 22.50
CA ASN A 411 -3.48 -13.58 23.19
C ASN A 411 -4.30 -14.39 22.17
N ILE A 412 -4.14 -15.71 22.21
CA ILE A 412 -4.86 -16.65 21.33
C ILE A 412 -5.85 -17.48 22.13
N PRO A 413 -6.98 -17.91 21.54
CA PRO A 413 -7.92 -18.82 22.18
C PRO A 413 -7.25 -20.13 22.63
N GLU A 414 -7.81 -20.79 23.63
CA GLU A 414 -7.32 -22.08 24.11
C GLU A 414 -7.34 -23.12 22.96
N GLY A 415 -6.18 -23.76 22.73
CA GLY A 415 -6.01 -24.70 21.61
C GLY A 415 -5.83 -24.03 20.24
N GLY A 416 -5.75 -22.71 20.21
CA GLY A 416 -5.57 -21.95 18.98
C GLY A 416 -4.18 -22.05 18.37
N THR A 417 -4.03 -21.47 17.18
CA THR A 417 -2.79 -21.45 16.40
C THR A 417 -1.91 -20.28 16.84
N ALA A 418 -0.62 -20.56 17.12
CA ALA A 418 0.33 -19.51 17.48
C ALA A 418 0.72 -18.64 16.27
N LEU A 419 1.02 -17.36 16.53
CA LEU A 419 1.55 -16.46 15.51
C LEU A 419 2.91 -16.97 15.01
N LYS A 420 3.03 -17.13 13.71
CA LYS A 420 4.30 -17.41 13.01
C LYS A 420 4.50 -16.37 11.94
N LEU A 421 5.73 -15.85 11.84
CA LEU A 421 6.15 -14.93 10.79
C LEU A 421 7.10 -15.67 9.84
N ASN A 422 7.06 -15.30 8.56
CA ASN A 422 7.90 -15.88 7.51
C ASN A 422 8.49 -14.76 6.64
N SER A 423 8.96 -15.08 5.43
CA SER A 423 9.55 -14.11 4.51
C SER A 423 8.53 -13.27 3.73
N ASP A 424 7.23 -13.56 3.83
CA ASP A 424 6.17 -12.80 3.17
C ASP A 424 5.73 -11.63 4.06
N ALA A 425 6.28 -10.45 3.80
CA ALA A 425 6.03 -9.24 4.57
C ALA A 425 4.55 -8.85 4.61
N GLN A 426 3.84 -9.00 3.50
CA GLN A 426 2.43 -8.63 3.38
C GLN A 426 1.55 -9.57 4.22
N GLN A 427 1.76 -10.87 4.12
CA GLN A 427 1.02 -11.85 4.93
C GLN A 427 1.38 -11.76 6.42
N ASN A 428 2.64 -11.45 6.75
CA ASN A 428 3.04 -11.15 8.12
C ASN A 428 2.25 -9.97 8.69
N PHE A 429 2.08 -8.91 7.90
CA PHE A 429 1.31 -7.75 8.36
C PHE A 429 -0.15 -8.08 8.59
N VAL A 430 -0.79 -8.86 7.72
CA VAL A 430 -2.18 -9.33 7.92
C VAL A 430 -2.32 -10.07 9.25
N ARG A 431 -1.41 -10.98 9.56
CA ARG A 431 -1.41 -11.73 10.83
C ARG A 431 -1.17 -10.83 12.03
N LEU A 432 -0.19 -9.97 11.97
CA LEU A 432 0.14 -9.03 13.04
C LEU A 432 -0.97 -8.02 13.31
N ALA A 433 -1.56 -7.46 12.26
CA ALA A 433 -2.67 -6.53 12.38
C ALA A 433 -3.91 -7.18 12.99
N SER A 434 -4.25 -8.39 12.55
CA SER A 434 -5.38 -9.15 13.12
C SER A 434 -5.14 -9.50 14.60
N ALA A 435 -3.91 -9.89 14.95
CA ALA A 435 -3.53 -10.13 16.34
C ALA A 435 -3.63 -8.84 17.19
N ALA A 436 -3.14 -7.72 16.68
CA ALA A 436 -3.18 -6.42 17.36
C ALA A 436 -4.60 -5.88 17.55
N ALA A 437 -5.47 -6.11 16.58
CA ALA A 437 -6.89 -5.77 16.65
C ALA A 437 -7.70 -6.78 17.50
N ASN A 438 -7.17 -7.99 17.69
CA ASN A 438 -7.90 -9.15 18.22
C ASN A 438 -9.18 -9.42 17.40
N LYS A 439 -9.07 -9.29 16.08
CA LYS A 439 -10.14 -9.47 15.09
C LYS A 439 -9.62 -10.18 13.85
N ASP A 440 -10.48 -10.95 13.21
CA ASP A 440 -10.23 -11.42 11.85
C ASP A 440 -10.50 -10.26 10.87
N LEU A 441 -9.44 -9.75 10.26
CA LEU A 441 -9.48 -8.61 9.36
C LEU A 441 -9.56 -9.01 7.88
N THR A 442 -10.04 -10.21 7.57
CA THR A 442 -10.11 -10.73 6.19
C THR A 442 -10.85 -9.77 5.26
N ASP A 443 -12.01 -9.26 5.67
CA ASP A 443 -12.81 -8.35 4.83
C ASP A 443 -12.09 -7.05 4.54
N PHE A 444 -11.43 -6.47 5.54
CA PHE A 444 -10.63 -5.26 5.37
C PHE A 444 -9.48 -5.45 4.37
N PHE A 445 -8.67 -6.49 4.55
CA PHE A 445 -7.54 -6.75 3.66
C PHE A 445 -7.98 -7.15 2.25
N THR A 446 -9.06 -7.92 2.13
CA THR A 446 -9.65 -8.27 0.84
C THR A 446 -10.13 -7.02 0.09
N ALA A 447 -10.77 -6.08 0.78
CA ALA A 447 -11.16 -4.80 0.18
C ALA A 447 -9.93 -4.02 -0.34
N TRP A 448 -8.80 -4.09 0.36
CA TRP A 448 -7.53 -3.51 -0.07
C TRP A 448 -6.82 -4.31 -1.19
N GLY A 449 -7.35 -5.46 -1.56
CA GLY A 449 -6.79 -6.34 -2.59
C GLY A 449 -5.76 -7.35 -2.09
N ILE A 450 -5.64 -7.52 -0.78
CA ILE A 450 -4.76 -8.52 -0.16
C ILE A 450 -5.59 -9.73 0.24
N ILE A 451 -5.36 -10.86 -0.43
CA ILE A 451 -6.02 -12.11 -0.11
C ILE A 451 -5.19 -12.87 0.92
N PRO A 452 -5.70 -13.11 2.14
CA PRO A 452 -5.02 -13.96 3.10
C PRO A 452 -4.79 -15.36 2.52
N ASN A 453 -3.54 -15.84 2.56
CA ASN A 453 -3.24 -17.21 2.15
C ASN A 453 -3.69 -18.23 3.21
N GLU A 454 -3.63 -19.52 2.90
CA GLU A 454 -4.13 -20.58 3.79
C GLU A 454 -3.47 -20.58 5.17
N GLU A 455 -2.17 -20.31 5.25
CA GLU A 455 -1.45 -20.21 6.53
C GLU A 455 -1.94 -19.01 7.34
N THR A 456 -2.16 -17.88 6.68
CA THR A 456 -2.70 -16.66 7.30
C THR A 456 -4.14 -16.86 7.74
N LYS A 457 -5.00 -17.43 6.89
CA LYS A 457 -6.38 -17.76 7.26
C LYS A 457 -6.45 -18.67 8.47
N ALA A 458 -5.62 -19.73 8.53
CA ALA A 458 -5.56 -20.65 9.66
C ALA A 458 -5.27 -19.93 10.99
N PHE A 459 -4.48 -18.86 10.96
CA PHE A 459 -4.17 -18.06 12.13
C PHE A 459 -5.29 -17.06 12.47
N ILE A 460 -5.72 -16.23 11.48
CA ILE A 460 -6.64 -15.11 11.77
C ILE A 460 -8.08 -15.54 12.03
N SER A 461 -8.53 -16.65 11.44
CA SER A 461 -9.89 -17.17 11.60
C SER A 461 -10.25 -17.61 13.02
N GLN A 462 -9.26 -17.70 13.92
CA GLN A 462 -9.51 -17.96 15.35
C GLN A 462 -10.04 -16.74 16.12
N PHE A 463 -9.91 -15.55 15.55
CA PHE A 463 -10.46 -14.32 16.12
C PHE A 463 -11.89 -14.08 15.63
N GLU A 464 -12.65 -13.29 16.38
CA GLU A 464 -13.96 -12.82 15.92
C GLU A 464 -13.81 -11.94 14.68
N ALA A 465 -14.64 -12.16 13.66
CA ALA A 465 -14.61 -11.38 12.44
C ALA A 465 -14.87 -9.87 12.72
N GLU A 466 -14.10 -9.00 12.07
CA GLU A 466 -14.41 -7.58 12.04
C GLU A 466 -15.61 -7.34 11.12
N THR A 467 -16.69 -6.86 11.67
CA THR A 467 -17.93 -6.59 10.92
C THR A 467 -18.07 -5.13 10.52
N ASP A 468 -17.32 -4.25 11.17
CA ASP A 468 -17.32 -2.83 10.84
C ASP A 468 -16.50 -2.56 9.59
N LYS A 469 -16.98 -1.67 8.73
CA LYS A 469 -16.33 -1.31 7.46
C LYS A 469 -15.21 -0.28 7.69
N ILE A 470 -14.17 -0.69 8.41
CA ILE A 470 -13.06 0.18 8.80
C ILE A 470 -12.30 0.77 7.61
N GLN A 471 -12.38 0.17 6.43
CA GLN A 471 -11.83 0.72 5.18
C GLN A 471 -12.49 2.01 4.71
N TYR A 472 -13.56 2.46 5.36
CA TYR A 472 -14.22 3.74 5.06
C TYR A 472 -13.86 4.86 6.05
N LEU A 473 -13.13 4.55 7.13
CA LEU A 473 -12.70 5.55 8.10
C LEU A 473 -11.79 6.61 7.48
N ASP A 474 -11.97 7.83 7.92
CA ASP A 474 -11.11 8.97 7.66
C ASP A 474 -10.62 9.61 8.97
N ASP A 475 -9.77 10.64 8.88
CA ASP A 475 -9.20 11.30 10.06
C ASP A 475 -10.27 11.90 10.98
N ASP A 476 -11.34 12.45 10.39
CA ASP A 476 -12.45 13.01 11.16
C ASP A 476 -13.18 11.96 11.99
N SER A 477 -13.24 10.72 11.51
CA SER A 477 -13.87 9.61 12.22
C SER A 477 -13.16 9.27 13.51
N MET A 478 -11.82 9.27 13.51
CA MET A 478 -11.03 9.05 14.73
C MET A 478 -11.25 10.15 15.75
N ALA A 479 -11.15 11.41 15.31
CA ALA A 479 -11.39 12.55 16.19
C ALA A 479 -12.81 12.51 16.77
N TYR A 480 -13.81 12.21 15.95
CA TYR A 480 -15.20 12.08 16.36
C TYR A 480 -15.39 11.03 17.46
N ARG A 481 -14.76 9.88 17.30
CA ARG A 481 -14.80 8.76 18.24
C ARG A 481 -14.07 9.10 19.55
N LEU A 482 -12.86 9.63 19.48
CA LEU A 482 -12.06 9.97 20.67
C LEU A 482 -12.65 11.11 21.48
N ASP A 483 -13.36 12.03 20.83
CA ASP A 483 -14.10 13.11 21.50
C ASP A 483 -15.41 12.61 22.17
N GLY A 484 -15.74 11.34 22.03
CA GLY A 484 -16.94 10.73 22.65
C GLY A 484 -18.25 11.26 22.09
N LYS A 485 -18.28 11.67 20.81
CA LYS A 485 -19.48 12.22 20.17
C LYS A 485 -20.52 11.14 19.88
N ALA A 486 -21.78 11.58 19.77
CA ALA A 486 -22.92 10.69 19.61
C ALA A 486 -23.01 10.06 18.21
N ARG A 487 -23.49 8.83 18.16
CA ARG A 487 -23.87 8.18 16.89
C ARG A 487 -24.97 8.94 16.17
N MET A 488 -25.16 8.65 14.87
CA MET A 488 -26.33 9.13 14.14
C MET A 488 -27.64 8.77 14.83
N SER A 489 -28.70 9.53 14.59
CA SER A 489 -30.02 9.21 15.14
C SER A 489 -30.49 7.82 14.67
N VAL A 490 -31.13 7.08 15.60
CA VAL A 490 -31.52 5.67 15.38
C VAL A 490 -32.53 5.54 14.23
N ASP A 491 -33.33 6.58 13.99
CA ASP A 491 -34.32 6.68 12.94
C ASP A 491 -33.79 7.23 11.61
N THR A 492 -32.46 7.24 11.45
CA THR A 492 -31.82 7.72 10.21
C THR A 492 -32.15 6.82 9.02
N GLU A 493 -32.75 7.42 8.00
CA GLU A 493 -33.07 6.77 6.73
C GLU A 493 -32.31 7.43 5.58
N ILE A 494 -32.01 6.65 4.55
CA ILE A 494 -31.42 7.12 3.31
C ILE A 494 -32.51 7.39 2.28
N ASN A 495 -32.39 8.53 1.59
CA ASN A 495 -33.18 8.85 0.42
C ASN A 495 -32.24 9.00 -0.78
N ALA A 496 -32.59 8.42 -1.89
CA ALA A 496 -31.77 8.54 -3.09
C ALA A 496 -32.62 8.52 -4.35
N SER A 497 -32.10 9.17 -5.36
CA SER A 497 -32.58 9.09 -6.73
C SER A 497 -31.45 8.67 -7.66
N LEU A 498 -31.81 8.05 -8.77
CA LEU A 498 -30.89 7.54 -9.76
C LEU A 498 -31.22 8.17 -11.11
N SER A 499 -30.18 8.63 -11.82
CA SER A 499 -30.27 9.13 -13.17
C SER A 499 -29.23 8.48 -14.07
N ASN A 500 -29.62 8.22 -15.31
CA ASN A 500 -28.75 7.73 -16.37
C ASN A 500 -29.15 8.40 -17.67
N ASP A 501 -28.19 8.95 -18.39
CA ASP A 501 -28.42 9.41 -19.75
C ASP A 501 -28.43 8.19 -20.68
N LYS A 502 -29.46 8.07 -21.50
CA LYS A 502 -29.77 6.86 -22.31
C LYS A 502 -28.64 6.33 -23.18
N ASN A 503 -27.63 7.14 -23.45
CA ASN A 503 -26.47 6.78 -24.28
C ASN A 503 -25.16 6.78 -23.47
N SER A 504 -25.25 6.87 -22.16
CA SER A 504 -24.10 6.94 -21.26
C SER A 504 -23.99 5.65 -20.45
N ASN A 505 -22.76 5.20 -20.23
CA ASN A 505 -22.44 4.16 -19.27
C ASN A 505 -22.31 4.69 -17.83
N GLN A 506 -22.70 5.94 -17.59
CA GLN A 506 -22.67 6.57 -16.28
C GLN A 506 -24.03 6.52 -15.60
N VAL A 507 -24.01 6.10 -14.35
CA VAL A 507 -25.18 6.12 -13.46
C VAL A 507 -24.88 7.08 -12.33
N THR A 508 -25.69 8.14 -12.19
CA THR A 508 -25.51 9.12 -11.12
C THR A 508 -26.58 8.91 -10.05
N LEU A 509 -26.12 8.76 -8.81
CA LEU A 509 -26.96 8.70 -7.62
C LEU A 509 -26.88 10.03 -6.89
N THR A 510 -28.04 10.55 -6.47
CA THR A 510 -28.15 11.72 -5.60
C THR A 510 -28.74 11.26 -4.28
N ILE A 511 -27.98 11.42 -3.20
CA ILE A 511 -28.22 10.77 -1.91
C ILE A 511 -28.38 11.82 -0.83
N SER A 512 -29.35 11.64 0.05
CA SER A 512 -29.55 12.42 1.27
C SER A 512 -29.94 11.51 2.44
N ASN A 513 -29.94 12.03 3.63
CA ASN A 513 -30.32 11.29 4.83
C ASN A 513 -31.17 12.14 5.79
N THR A 514 -31.84 11.48 6.72
CA THR A 514 -32.70 12.10 7.73
C THR A 514 -32.04 12.27 9.09
N ASN A 515 -30.70 12.03 9.18
CA ASN A 515 -29.97 12.15 10.43
C ASN A 515 -30.10 13.55 11.07
N LYS A 516 -30.27 13.57 12.38
CA LYS A 516 -30.50 14.81 13.17
C LYS A 516 -29.29 15.18 14.02
N VAL A 517 -28.26 14.28 14.10
CA VAL A 517 -27.05 14.51 14.88
C VAL A 517 -26.00 15.17 13.99
N ASP A 518 -25.70 16.43 14.27
CA ASP A 518 -24.76 17.21 13.46
C ASP A 518 -23.37 16.57 13.40
N GLY A 519 -22.83 16.51 12.19
CA GLY A 519 -21.47 15.99 11.91
C GLY A 519 -21.31 14.47 12.13
N ALA A 520 -22.37 13.71 12.43
CA ALA A 520 -22.25 12.28 12.69
C ALA A 520 -22.04 11.43 11.44
N MET A 521 -22.57 11.83 10.29
CA MET A 521 -22.49 11.04 9.07
C MET A 521 -21.07 11.02 8.51
N LEU A 522 -20.58 9.82 8.19
CA LEU A 522 -19.32 9.61 7.47
C LEU A 522 -19.55 9.62 5.95
N GLY A 523 -20.46 8.77 5.48
CA GLY A 523 -20.68 8.63 4.05
C GLY A 523 -21.63 7.50 3.68
N TYR A 524 -21.62 7.19 2.39
CA TYR A 524 -22.51 6.21 1.78
C TYR A 524 -21.73 5.18 0.99
N GLU A 525 -21.99 3.91 1.28
CA GLU A 525 -21.56 2.77 0.46
C GLU A 525 -22.58 2.55 -0.66
N ILE A 526 -22.08 2.49 -1.88
CA ILE A 526 -22.92 2.22 -3.05
C ILE A 526 -22.66 0.79 -3.48
N LEU A 527 -23.73 0.02 -3.59
CA LEU A 527 -23.71 -1.36 -4.04
C LEU A 527 -24.35 -1.46 -5.41
N ARG A 528 -23.74 -2.18 -6.32
CA ARG A 528 -24.30 -2.57 -7.62
C ARG A 528 -24.45 -4.09 -7.65
N ASN A 529 -25.67 -4.57 -7.84
CA ASN A 529 -26.00 -6.01 -7.77
C ASN A 529 -25.48 -6.67 -6.47
N GLY A 530 -25.55 -5.94 -5.34
CA GLY A 530 -25.14 -6.42 -4.03
C GLY A 530 -23.65 -6.33 -3.73
N GLN A 531 -22.84 -5.83 -4.64
CA GLN A 531 -21.41 -5.68 -4.50
C GLN A 531 -21.01 -4.20 -4.41
N ALA A 532 -20.15 -3.85 -3.46
CA ALA A 532 -19.69 -2.47 -3.32
C ALA A 532 -18.95 -2.02 -4.58
N VAL A 533 -19.30 -0.84 -5.08
CA VAL A 533 -18.69 -0.21 -6.26
C VAL A 533 -18.23 1.21 -5.98
N GLY A 534 -18.54 1.73 -4.81
CA GLY A 534 -18.09 3.06 -4.40
C GLY A 534 -18.42 3.36 -2.95
N PHE A 535 -17.70 4.33 -2.43
CA PHE A 535 -18.01 5.00 -1.18
C PHE A 535 -17.77 6.49 -1.36
N VAL A 536 -18.66 7.31 -0.83
CA VAL A 536 -18.54 8.76 -0.89
C VAL A 536 -18.85 9.38 0.47
N ASN A 537 -18.01 10.33 0.91
CA ASN A 537 -18.28 11.08 2.14
C ASN A 537 -19.58 11.86 2.03
N ALA A 538 -20.34 11.90 3.12
CA ALA A 538 -21.58 12.67 3.19
C ALA A 538 -21.30 14.16 3.19
N GLU A 539 -21.94 14.89 2.28
CA GLU A 539 -21.95 16.34 2.24
C GLU A 539 -23.19 16.88 2.96
N THR A 540 -23.17 18.16 3.29
CA THR A 540 -24.35 18.82 3.84
C THR A 540 -25.44 18.92 2.77
N GLY A 541 -26.58 18.31 3.03
CA GLY A 541 -27.70 18.23 2.09
C GLY A 541 -27.63 17.02 1.19
N GLU A 542 -27.39 17.20 -0.10
CA GLU A 542 -27.32 16.13 -1.08
C GLU A 542 -25.87 15.80 -1.44
N THR A 543 -25.58 14.51 -1.54
CA THR A 543 -24.29 13.96 -1.98
C THR A 543 -24.50 13.24 -3.31
N THR A 544 -23.64 13.47 -4.28
CA THR A 544 -23.70 12.81 -5.59
C THR A 544 -22.59 11.78 -5.72
N PHE A 545 -22.92 10.66 -6.35
CA PHE A 545 -21.96 9.64 -6.74
C PHE A 545 -22.25 9.20 -8.17
N THR A 546 -21.21 9.11 -9.00
CA THR A 546 -21.32 8.62 -10.37
C THR A 546 -20.58 7.31 -10.51
N ASP A 547 -21.33 6.27 -10.86
CA ASP A 547 -20.76 4.95 -11.20
C ASP A 547 -20.62 4.86 -12.73
N THR A 548 -19.41 4.56 -13.20
CA THR A 548 -19.16 4.27 -14.60
C THR A 548 -19.18 2.76 -14.77
N VAL A 549 -20.28 2.26 -15.32
CA VAL A 549 -20.45 0.81 -15.48
C VAL A 549 -19.73 0.32 -16.72
N SER A 550 -19.06 -0.80 -16.59
CA SER A 550 -18.65 -1.62 -17.72
C SER A 550 -19.92 -2.23 -18.32
N THR A 551 -20.29 -1.76 -19.49
CA THR A 551 -21.61 -2.06 -20.07
C THR A 551 -21.60 -3.37 -20.80
N VAL A 552 -22.25 -4.30 -20.25
CA VAL A 552 -22.66 -5.54 -20.88
C VAL A 552 -24.05 -5.35 -21.51
N ASN A 553 -24.30 -6.04 -22.58
CA ASN A 553 -25.46 -5.86 -23.41
C ASN A 553 -26.78 -5.88 -22.65
N ASN A 554 -27.52 -4.77 -22.71
CA ASN A 554 -28.84 -4.66 -22.07
C ASN A 554 -28.88 -5.15 -20.61
N ARG A 555 -27.76 -5.01 -19.89
CA ARG A 555 -27.66 -5.47 -18.52
C ARG A 555 -28.50 -4.64 -17.58
N VAL A 556 -29.16 -5.31 -16.67
CA VAL A 556 -29.95 -4.68 -15.61
C VAL A 556 -29.10 -4.60 -14.36
N PHE A 557 -28.99 -3.39 -13.82
CA PHE A 557 -28.28 -3.15 -12.57
C PHE A 557 -29.28 -2.74 -11.48
N THR A 558 -29.09 -3.30 -10.30
CA THR A 558 -29.80 -2.90 -9.09
C THR A 558 -28.81 -2.22 -8.15
N TYR A 559 -29.06 -0.93 -7.87
CA TYR A 559 -28.27 -0.18 -6.91
C TYR A 559 -28.92 -0.19 -5.55
N SER A 560 -28.10 -0.32 -4.53
CA SER A 560 -28.52 -0.08 -3.16
C SER A 560 -27.48 0.78 -2.43
N ILE A 561 -27.90 1.42 -1.34
CA ILE A 561 -27.11 2.39 -0.60
C ILE A 561 -27.24 2.10 0.88
N ILE A 562 -26.10 2.12 1.56
CA ILE A 562 -26.01 2.02 3.01
C ILE A 562 -25.30 3.26 3.53
N GLY A 563 -25.91 3.99 4.44
CA GLY A 563 -25.25 5.08 5.15
C GLY A 563 -24.45 4.58 6.34
N TYR A 564 -23.30 5.21 6.58
CA TYR A 564 -22.46 4.97 7.75
C TYR A 564 -22.22 6.27 8.51
N ASP A 565 -22.25 6.20 9.82
CA ASP A 565 -21.77 7.29 10.65
C ASP A 565 -20.26 7.14 10.95
N LYS A 566 -19.67 8.17 11.56
CA LYS A 566 -18.24 8.20 11.91
C LYS A 566 -17.84 7.16 12.96
N LEU A 567 -18.81 6.53 13.62
CA LEU A 567 -18.62 5.40 14.55
C LEU A 567 -18.87 4.05 13.87
N LEU A 568 -19.05 4.04 12.53
CA LEU A 568 -19.35 2.88 11.69
C LEU A 568 -20.70 2.18 11.98
N ASN A 569 -21.62 2.84 12.65
CA ASN A 569 -23.00 2.38 12.67
C ASN A 569 -23.61 2.56 11.27
N ARG A 570 -24.40 1.57 10.85
CA ARG A 570 -25.00 1.55 9.52
C ARG A 570 -26.50 1.83 9.57
N THR A 571 -27.03 2.41 8.52
CA THR A 571 -28.47 2.51 8.28
C THR A 571 -29.01 1.20 7.73
N ALA A 572 -30.34 1.09 7.62
CA ALA A 572 -30.96 0.12 6.74
C ALA A 572 -30.49 0.36 5.29
N GLU A 573 -30.37 -0.72 4.53
CA GLU A 573 -30.07 -0.68 3.10
C GLU A 573 -31.27 -0.15 2.32
N LEU A 574 -31.08 0.90 1.51
CA LEU A 574 -32.06 1.37 0.55
C LEU A 574 -31.78 0.72 -0.80
N THR A 575 -32.71 -0.08 -1.30
CA THR A 575 -32.64 -0.67 -2.64
C THR A 575 -33.47 0.15 -3.62
N LEU A 576 -32.84 0.61 -4.70
CA LEU A 576 -33.49 1.37 -5.76
C LEU A 576 -34.11 0.46 -6.82
N LYS A 577 -35.02 0.99 -7.63
CA LYS A 577 -35.56 0.27 -8.77
C LYS A 577 -34.44 -0.08 -9.75
N PRO A 578 -34.46 -1.30 -10.31
CA PRO A 578 -33.47 -1.71 -11.29
C PRO A 578 -33.41 -0.77 -12.49
N ILE A 579 -32.22 -0.54 -13.02
CA ILE A 579 -31.99 0.25 -14.23
C ILE A 579 -31.35 -0.62 -15.31
N LYS A 580 -31.83 -0.44 -16.55
CA LYS A 580 -31.27 -1.13 -17.71
C LYS A 580 -30.36 -0.19 -18.46
N ILE A 581 -29.13 -0.63 -18.70
CA ILE A 581 -28.08 0.14 -19.37
C ILE A 581 -27.70 -0.51 -20.69
N SER A 582 -27.57 0.29 -21.74
CA SER A 582 -27.15 -0.16 -23.05
C SER A 582 -25.69 -0.61 -23.04
N HIS A 583 -25.40 -1.64 -23.82
CA HIS A 583 -24.11 -2.30 -23.88
C HIS A 583 -23.19 -1.74 -24.97
N ASP A 584 -21.91 -1.61 -24.66
CA ASP A 584 -20.87 -1.26 -25.62
C ASP A 584 -19.87 -2.41 -25.89
N GLY A 585 -20.08 -3.58 -25.35
CA GLY A 585 -19.21 -4.75 -25.46
C GLY A 585 -18.18 -4.93 -24.35
N SER A 586 -17.98 -3.95 -23.49
CA SER A 586 -16.98 -4.06 -22.40
C SER A 586 -17.34 -5.14 -21.40
N LEU A 587 -16.34 -5.93 -20.97
CA LEU A 587 -16.48 -6.95 -19.93
C LEU A 587 -16.31 -6.32 -18.54
N ASP A 588 -16.97 -6.93 -17.56
CA ASP A 588 -16.79 -6.56 -16.16
C ASP A 588 -15.35 -6.83 -15.71
N LYS A 589 -14.76 -5.86 -15.01
CA LYS A 589 -13.36 -5.91 -14.57
C LYS A 589 -13.18 -6.57 -13.20
N ASP A 590 -14.22 -7.23 -12.70
CA ASP A 590 -14.13 -7.95 -11.43
C ASP A 590 -12.97 -8.94 -11.42
N GLN A 591 -12.11 -8.81 -10.40
CA GLN A 591 -10.96 -9.69 -10.18
C GLN A 591 -9.90 -9.67 -11.29
N TRP A 592 -9.92 -8.69 -12.18
CA TRP A 592 -8.82 -8.54 -13.13
C TRP A 592 -7.54 -8.15 -12.43
N LEU A 593 -6.44 -8.61 -13.01
CA LEU A 593 -5.09 -8.21 -12.63
C LEU A 593 -4.41 -7.61 -13.85
N ILE A 594 -3.55 -6.65 -13.62
CA ILE A 594 -2.73 -6.05 -14.68
C ILE A 594 -1.28 -5.95 -14.23
N GLU A 595 -0.38 -6.22 -15.15
CA GLU A 595 1.05 -6.04 -14.95
C GLU A 595 1.68 -5.35 -16.16
N THR A 596 2.83 -4.73 -15.98
CA THR A 596 3.55 -4.02 -17.02
C THR A 596 5.05 -4.19 -16.85
N ASN A 597 5.79 -4.05 -17.94
CA ASN A 597 7.25 -3.95 -17.94
C ASN A 597 7.74 -2.49 -17.85
N LEU A 598 6.81 -1.53 -17.78
CA LEU A 598 7.14 -0.11 -17.66
C LEU A 598 7.56 0.24 -16.24
N ILE A 599 8.50 1.16 -16.12
CA ILE A 599 8.84 1.84 -14.87
C ILE A 599 7.96 3.09 -14.79
N SER A 600 7.17 3.18 -13.75
CA SER A 600 6.30 4.34 -13.50
C SER A 600 7.04 5.41 -12.73
N ASP A 601 6.81 6.68 -13.08
CA ASP A 601 7.27 7.81 -12.27
C ASP A 601 6.73 7.77 -10.83
N ASN A 602 5.63 7.06 -10.60
CA ASN A 602 5.08 6.80 -9.27
C ASN A 602 5.91 5.81 -8.46
N ASP A 603 6.64 4.91 -9.11
CA ASP A 603 7.52 3.94 -8.43
C ASP A 603 8.86 4.60 -8.05
N GLU A 604 9.25 5.69 -8.72
CA GLU A 604 10.45 6.47 -8.45
C GLU A 604 10.19 7.74 -7.62
N ALA A 605 8.97 8.18 -7.46
CA ALA A 605 8.59 9.44 -6.80
C ALA A 605 8.92 9.51 -5.31
N VAL A 606 9.62 8.54 -4.82
CA VAL A 606 9.90 8.33 -3.43
C VAL A 606 11.15 9.03 -2.95
N GLY A 607 11.94 9.58 -3.82
CA GLY A 607 13.17 10.28 -3.46
C GLY A 607 13.04 11.81 -3.41
N ASP A 608 11.93 12.37 -3.79
CA ASP A 608 11.79 13.82 -3.95
C ASP A 608 10.70 14.42 -3.05
N GLU A 609 11.07 14.62 -1.81
CA GLU A 609 10.16 15.04 -0.74
C GLU A 609 9.73 16.51 -0.76
N ASP A 610 10.40 17.34 -1.54
CA ASP A 610 10.09 18.77 -1.65
C ASP A 610 9.27 19.08 -2.89
N SER A 611 9.18 18.12 -3.76
CA SER A 611 8.41 18.28 -4.97
C SER A 611 7.06 17.68 -4.77
N THR A 612 6.11 18.43 -5.13
CA THR A 612 4.79 18.03 -5.53
C THR A 612 4.40 16.61 -5.10
N PRO A 613 3.38 16.48 -4.28
CA PRO A 613 2.75 15.18 -4.07
C PRO A 613 2.62 14.48 -5.42
N CYS A 614 2.79 13.16 -5.47
CA CYS A 614 2.37 12.40 -6.64
C CYS A 614 1.10 13.03 -7.13
N LEU A 615 1.12 13.54 -8.34
CA LEU A 615 -0.02 14.29 -8.87
C LEU A 615 -1.25 13.40 -8.69
N PRO A 616 -2.30 13.87 -8.04
CA PRO A 616 -3.49 13.05 -7.79
C PRO A 616 -4.16 12.54 -9.08
N GLU A 617 -3.67 12.98 -10.21
CA GLU A 617 -4.11 12.67 -11.56
C GLU A 617 -3.29 11.55 -12.21
N GLN A 618 -2.24 11.04 -11.56
CA GLN A 618 -1.38 10.00 -12.12
C GLN A 618 -1.80 8.64 -11.57
N LYS A 619 -2.28 7.79 -12.49
CA LYS A 619 -2.69 6.44 -12.18
C LYS A 619 -1.51 5.51 -11.92
N ALA A 620 -1.69 4.61 -10.99
CA ALA A 620 -0.93 3.36 -10.90
C ALA A 620 -1.34 2.39 -12.01
N VAL A 621 -0.51 1.36 -12.31
CA VAL A 621 -0.85 0.39 -13.35
C VAL A 621 -2.18 -0.31 -13.06
N ASN A 622 -2.47 -0.63 -11.79
CA ASN A 622 -3.73 -1.26 -11.40
C ASN A 622 -4.96 -0.36 -11.64
N ASP A 623 -4.76 0.94 -11.70
CA ASP A 623 -5.84 1.89 -11.93
C ASP A 623 -6.21 2.01 -13.42
N LEU A 624 -5.48 1.30 -14.31
CA LEU A 624 -5.86 1.17 -15.73
C LEU A 624 -7.08 0.28 -15.97
N ILE A 625 -7.57 -0.38 -14.94
CA ILE A 625 -8.74 -1.27 -14.98
C ILE A 625 -9.76 -0.91 -13.90
N ASP A 626 -9.79 0.33 -13.44
CA ASP A 626 -10.62 0.81 -12.31
C ASP A 626 -11.92 1.51 -12.73
N ASN A 627 -12.21 1.59 -14.03
CA ASN A 627 -13.32 2.34 -14.64
C ASN A 627 -13.25 3.86 -14.45
N ASN A 628 -12.09 4.41 -14.09
CA ASN A 628 -11.86 5.85 -14.05
C ASN A 628 -11.13 6.31 -15.31
N TYR A 629 -11.85 6.90 -16.23
CA TYR A 629 -11.34 7.32 -17.54
C TYR A 629 -10.65 8.68 -17.55
N GLN A 630 -10.57 9.37 -16.40
CA GLN A 630 -10.07 10.75 -16.33
C GLN A 630 -8.57 10.79 -16.03
N ASN A 631 -8.09 9.93 -15.16
CA ASN A 631 -6.71 9.91 -14.73
C ASN A 631 -5.82 9.17 -15.73
N VAL A 632 -4.52 9.48 -15.75
CA VAL A 632 -3.58 8.95 -16.73
C VAL A 632 -2.45 8.21 -16.02
N TYR A 633 -2.23 6.95 -16.41
CA TYR A 633 -1.00 6.21 -16.09
C TYR A 633 0.14 6.69 -17.00
N LYS A 634 1.34 6.86 -16.44
CA LYS A 634 2.57 7.17 -17.18
C LYS A 634 3.68 6.22 -16.75
N GLY A 635 4.41 5.71 -17.71
CA GLY A 635 5.58 4.88 -17.49
C GLY A 635 6.55 4.94 -18.67
N SER A 636 7.75 4.44 -18.48
CA SER A 636 8.80 4.42 -19.49
C SER A 636 9.47 3.06 -19.63
N THR A 637 10.09 2.83 -20.77
CA THR A 637 10.87 1.63 -21.07
C THR A 637 12.03 1.92 -22.01
N ASP A 638 13.15 1.25 -21.81
CA ASP A 638 14.32 1.34 -22.69
C ASP A 638 14.20 0.45 -23.94
N THR A 639 13.25 -0.50 -23.93
CA THR A 639 13.09 -1.50 -24.98
C THR A 639 12.31 -1.01 -26.20
N LYS A 640 11.68 0.17 -26.12
CA LYS A 640 10.71 0.68 -27.10
C LYS A 640 9.49 -0.23 -27.31
N GLN A 641 9.24 -1.12 -26.37
CA GLN A 641 8.09 -2.01 -26.35
C GLN A 641 7.52 -2.05 -24.92
N GLY A 642 6.62 -1.13 -24.65
CA GLY A 642 5.88 -1.13 -23.39
C GLY A 642 4.75 -2.14 -23.45
N GLU A 643 4.69 -3.02 -22.46
CA GLU A 643 3.71 -4.11 -22.39
C GLU A 643 2.77 -3.92 -21.20
N PHE A 644 1.49 -4.14 -21.46
CA PHE A 644 0.46 -4.31 -20.43
C PHE A 644 -0.13 -5.71 -20.61
N ILE A 645 -0.12 -6.50 -19.54
CA ILE A 645 -0.73 -7.83 -19.53
C ILE A 645 -1.90 -7.80 -18.56
N VAL A 646 -3.11 -7.98 -19.10
CA VAL A 646 -4.34 -8.07 -18.32
C VAL A 646 -4.69 -9.54 -18.15
N SER A 647 -4.84 -9.98 -16.92
CA SER A 647 -5.43 -11.27 -16.56
C SER A 647 -6.91 -11.07 -16.24
N LEU A 648 -7.77 -11.74 -16.98
CA LEU A 648 -9.22 -11.72 -16.72
C LEU A 648 -9.61 -12.61 -15.55
N ASN A 649 -8.67 -13.43 -15.09
CA ASN A 649 -8.88 -14.41 -14.03
C ASN A 649 -9.99 -15.45 -14.32
N THR A 650 -10.39 -15.53 -15.56
CA THR A 650 -11.35 -16.49 -16.11
C THR A 650 -11.09 -16.68 -17.61
N LEU A 651 -11.53 -17.78 -18.16
CA LEU A 651 -11.56 -17.95 -19.61
C LEU A 651 -12.77 -17.20 -20.16
N ALA A 652 -12.57 -16.26 -21.07
CA ALA A 652 -13.63 -15.47 -21.67
C ALA A 652 -13.46 -15.40 -23.21
N ASP A 653 -14.56 -15.26 -23.92
CA ASP A 653 -14.51 -14.93 -25.33
C ASP A 653 -14.35 -13.43 -25.52
N ILE A 654 -13.30 -13.05 -26.26
CA ILE A 654 -12.85 -11.68 -26.41
C ILE A 654 -12.92 -11.30 -27.88
N THR A 655 -13.51 -10.15 -28.20
CA THR A 655 -13.66 -9.65 -29.57
C THR A 655 -12.75 -8.45 -29.86
N GLY A 656 -12.20 -7.83 -28.84
CA GLY A 656 -11.35 -6.65 -28.98
C GLY A 656 -10.94 -6.02 -27.67
N VAL A 657 -10.30 -4.87 -27.78
CA VAL A 657 -9.97 -4.01 -26.65
C VAL A 657 -10.35 -2.56 -26.96
N LYS A 658 -10.61 -1.82 -25.90
CA LYS A 658 -10.79 -0.37 -25.95
C LYS A 658 -9.69 0.29 -25.14
N LEU A 659 -8.93 1.20 -25.77
CA LEU A 659 -7.87 1.95 -25.12
C LEU A 659 -8.28 3.42 -25.04
N THR A 660 -8.25 3.98 -23.86
CA THR A 660 -8.64 5.37 -23.62
C THR A 660 -7.40 6.24 -23.45
N ASN A 661 -7.30 7.29 -24.25
CA ASN A 661 -6.26 8.32 -24.16
C ASN A 661 -4.80 7.78 -24.26
N PRO A 662 -4.48 6.92 -25.23
CA PRO A 662 -3.10 6.46 -25.41
C PRO A 662 -2.19 7.57 -25.92
N SER A 663 -0.92 7.59 -25.47
CA SER A 663 0.11 8.49 -26.02
C SER A 663 0.85 7.92 -27.21
N PHE A 664 0.71 6.62 -27.48
CA PHE A 664 1.43 5.88 -28.51
C PHE A 664 0.58 5.67 -29.75
N ASN A 665 1.25 5.53 -30.93
CA ASN A 665 0.61 5.47 -32.22
C ASN A 665 0.43 4.08 -32.82
N GLN A 666 1.21 3.11 -32.38
CA GLN A 666 1.22 1.75 -32.94
C GLN A 666 1.02 0.75 -31.80
N VAL A 667 0.13 -0.20 -32.03
CA VAL A 667 -0.21 -1.23 -31.02
C VAL A 667 -0.23 -2.61 -31.66
N GLN A 668 0.25 -3.59 -30.89
CA GLN A 668 0.04 -5.01 -31.13
C GLN A 668 -0.71 -5.62 -29.97
N ILE A 669 -1.71 -6.46 -30.25
CA ILE A 669 -2.52 -7.11 -29.23
C ILE A 669 -2.40 -8.61 -29.40
N TYR A 670 -2.10 -9.28 -28.31
CA TYR A 670 -1.96 -10.72 -28.21
C TYR A 670 -2.94 -11.27 -27.19
N VAL A 671 -3.36 -12.50 -27.39
CA VAL A 671 -4.19 -13.26 -26.45
C VAL A 671 -3.50 -14.57 -26.06
N SER A 672 -3.81 -15.09 -24.87
CA SER A 672 -3.23 -16.34 -24.37
C SER A 672 -4.12 -16.97 -23.30
N ASP A 673 -4.08 -18.32 -23.22
CA ASP A 673 -4.76 -19.07 -22.16
C ASP A 673 -3.83 -19.36 -20.96
N ASP A 674 -2.52 -19.43 -21.22
CA ASP A 674 -1.52 -19.92 -20.27
C ASP A 674 -0.45 -18.88 -19.90
N LYS A 675 -0.49 -17.69 -20.53
CA LYS A 675 0.48 -16.60 -20.38
C LYS A 675 1.88 -16.90 -20.98
N ASP A 676 2.11 -18.10 -21.49
CA ASP A 676 3.37 -18.52 -22.12
C ASP A 676 3.28 -18.51 -23.64
N ASN A 677 2.15 -18.94 -24.20
CA ASN A 677 1.90 -19.01 -25.64
C ASN A 677 0.99 -17.87 -26.08
N TRP A 678 1.55 -16.92 -26.81
CA TRP A 678 0.86 -15.73 -27.25
C TRP A 678 0.50 -15.76 -28.73
N THR A 679 -0.76 -15.47 -29.03
CA THR A 679 -1.26 -15.35 -30.40
C THR A 679 -1.52 -13.88 -30.72
N LEU A 680 -0.87 -13.35 -31.76
CA LEU A 680 -1.14 -12.00 -32.26
C LEU A 680 -2.50 -11.96 -32.93
N VAL A 681 -3.40 -11.09 -32.44
CA VAL A 681 -4.79 -10.99 -32.94
C VAL A 681 -5.13 -9.63 -33.52
N LYS A 682 -4.26 -8.63 -33.30
CA LYS A 682 -4.46 -7.27 -33.85
C LYS A 682 -3.15 -6.51 -33.94
N GLU A 683 -2.96 -5.84 -35.07
CA GLU A 683 -2.03 -4.73 -35.26
C GLU A 683 -2.78 -3.54 -35.83
N ASP A 684 -2.59 -2.36 -35.26
CA ASP A 684 -3.26 -1.16 -35.74
C ASP A 684 -2.52 0.12 -35.33
N SER A 685 -2.89 1.22 -35.98
CA SER A 685 -2.49 2.56 -35.58
C SER A 685 -3.57 3.19 -34.72
N LEU A 686 -3.14 3.93 -33.68
CA LEU A 686 -4.02 4.59 -32.72
C LEU A 686 -4.13 6.08 -32.98
N LYS A 687 -5.26 6.63 -32.60
CA LYS A 687 -5.45 8.06 -32.42
C LYS A 687 -5.04 8.43 -30.99
N THR A 688 -3.94 9.14 -30.88
CA THR A 688 -3.44 9.60 -29.57
C THR A 688 -4.40 10.57 -28.91
N GLY A 689 -4.58 10.42 -27.61
CA GLY A 689 -5.46 11.28 -26.82
C GLY A 689 -6.96 11.03 -27.02
N GLU A 690 -7.34 10.00 -27.77
CA GLU A 690 -8.74 9.66 -28.02
C GLU A 690 -9.06 8.24 -27.51
N GLU A 691 -10.34 7.88 -27.51
CA GLU A 691 -10.79 6.51 -27.31
C GLU A 691 -10.60 5.71 -28.60
N ASN A 692 -9.97 4.54 -28.50
CA ASN A 692 -9.74 3.64 -29.61
C ASN A 692 -10.37 2.26 -29.34
N LYS A 693 -11.38 1.88 -30.11
CA LYS A 693 -11.94 0.53 -30.11
C LYS A 693 -11.25 -0.30 -31.17
N LEU A 694 -10.63 -1.40 -30.79
CA LEU A 694 -9.83 -2.27 -31.64
C LEU A 694 -10.44 -3.67 -31.65
N TYR A 695 -11.18 -3.99 -32.70
CA TYR A 695 -11.74 -5.32 -32.89
C TYR A 695 -10.70 -6.25 -33.51
N PHE A 696 -10.64 -7.48 -33.06
CA PHE A 696 -9.65 -8.46 -33.48
C PHE A 696 -9.81 -8.88 -34.95
N SER A 697 -8.67 -9.20 -35.53
CA SER A 697 -8.59 -9.72 -36.90
C SER A 697 -8.68 -11.24 -36.90
N GLN A 698 -9.21 -11.80 -37.99
CA GLN A 698 -9.14 -13.22 -38.25
C GLN A 698 -7.71 -13.61 -38.61
N ILE A 699 -7.29 -14.81 -38.22
CA ILE A 699 -6.02 -15.40 -38.61
C ILE A 699 -6.31 -16.38 -39.74
N VAL A 700 -5.74 -16.13 -40.97
CA VAL A 700 -5.85 -16.99 -42.12
C VAL A 700 -4.44 -17.26 -42.64
N ASN A 701 -4.05 -18.54 -42.76
CA ASN A 701 -2.72 -18.94 -43.14
C ASN A 701 -1.58 -18.26 -42.36
N ASP A 702 -1.75 -18.13 -41.06
CA ASP A 702 -0.85 -17.46 -40.11
C ASP A 702 -0.68 -15.94 -40.35
N GLU A 703 -1.53 -15.31 -41.13
CA GLU A 703 -1.57 -13.86 -41.34
C GLU A 703 -2.87 -13.26 -40.80
N LEU A 704 -2.79 -12.00 -40.31
CA LEU A 704 -3.94 -11.25 -39.88
C LEU A 704 -4.74 -10.74 -41.05
N GLU A 705 -6.02 -11.04 -41.11
CA GLU A 705 -6.94 -10.49 -42.11
C GLU A 705 -8.03 -9.65 -41.42
N ASN A 706 -8.32 -8.49 -41.98
CA ASN A 706 -9.44 -7.68 -41.51
C ASN A 706 -10.77 -8.27 -41.98
N ASN A 707 -11.58 -8.68 -41.01
CA ASN A 707 -12.88 -9.26 -41.24
C ASN A 707 -14.02 -8.25 -41.23
N LYS A 708 -15.08 -8.56 -41.95
CA LYS A 708 -16.34 -7.82 -41.92
C LYS A 708 -17.23 -8.16 -40.73
N SER A 709 -16.95 -9.27 -40.00
CA SER A 709 -17.68 -9.75 -38.86
C SER A 709 -16.77 -9.79 -37.63
N LEU A 710 -17.35 -9.64 -36.45
CA LEU A 710 -16.62 -9.79 -35.18
C LEU A 710 -16.05 -11.22 -35.06
N VAL A 711 -14.78 -11.27 -34.72
CA VAL A 711 -14.08 -12.54 -34.43
C VAL A 711 -13.78 -12.59 -32.96
N SER A 712 -14.09 -13.68 -32.28
CA SER A 712 -13.76 -13.88 -30.87
C SER A 712 -12.67 -14.91 -30.69
N TYR A 713 -11.85 -14.70 -29.68
CA TYR A 713 -10.83 -15.63 -29.21
C TYR A 713 -11.10 -15.94 -27.76
N SER A 714 -11.15 -17.22 -27.42
CA SER A 714 -11.30 -17.66 -26.04
C SER A 714 -9.95 -17.54 -25.34
N SER A 715 -9.83 -16.69 -24.33
CA SER A 715 -8.55 -16.40 -23.67
C SER A 715 -8.72 -15.93 -22.23
N SER A 716 -7.71 -16.18 -21.43
CA SER A 716 -7.63 -15.72 -20.04
C SER A 716 -6.72 -14.48 -19.88
N TYR A 717 -5.84 -14.23 -20.87
CA TYR A 717 -4.86 -13.15 -20.82
C TYR A 717 -4.86 -12.35 -22.11
N ILE A 718 -4.71 -11.02 -21.95
CA ILE A 718 -4.51 -10.10 -23.07
C ILE A 718 -3.21 -9.34 -22.84
N LYS A 719 -2.35 -9.29 -23.86
CA LYS A 719 -1.16 -8.47 -23.87
C LYS A 719 -1.27 -7.36 -24.88
N ILE A 720 -1.10 -6.15 -24.45
CA ILE A 720 -1.11 -4.93 -25.26
C ILE A 720 0.32 -4.41 -25.31
N VAL A 721 0.86 -4.26 -26.52
CA VAL A 721 2.24 -3.79 -26.74
C VAL A 721 2.19 -2.46 -27.46
N ALA A 722 2.72 -1.42 -26.82
CA ALA A 722 3.01 -0.14 -27.46
C ALA A 722 4.33 -0.27 -28.24
N VAL A 723 4.29 -0.03 -29.54
CA VAL A 723 5.43 -0.28 -30.45
C VAL A 723 6.19 1.02 -30.72
N ASP A 724 7.52 0.96 -30.68
CA ASP A 724 8.45 2.03 -31.00
C ASP A 724 8.40 3.29 -30.11
N GLU A 725 7.87 3.17 -28.89
CA GLU A 725 7.78 4.27 -27.93
C GLU A 725 8.48 3.94 -26.61
N ASN A 726 9.18 4.92 -26.06
CA ASN A 726 9.83 4.81 -24.74
C ASN A 726 8.94 5.31 -23.61
N ASP A 727 8.26 6.44 -23.84
CA ASP A 727 7.38 7.07 -22.86
C ASP A 727 5.93 6.77 -23.22
N ILE A 728 5.23 6.10 -22.33
CA ILE A 728 3.89 5.58 -22.58
C ILE A 728 2.94 6.09 -21.54
N SER A 729 1.80 6.60 -21.98
CA SER A 729 0.68 6.95 -21.12
C SER A 729 -0.63 6.39 -21.64
N LEU A 730 -1.54 6.09 -20.73
CA LEU A 730 -2.84 5.49 -21.01
C LEU A 730 -3.79 5.80 -19.85
N SER A 731 -5.07 6.02 -20.13
CA SER A 731 -6.05 6.27 -19.06
C SER A 731 -6.79 5.03 -18.60
N GLU A 732 -7.21 4.17 -19.53
CA GLU A 732 -8.02 3.00 -19.18
C GLU A 732 -7.90 1.92 -20.26
N ILE A 733 -8.01 0.66 -19.82
CA ILE A 733 -8.06 -0.53 -20.67
C ILE A 733 -9.39 -1.24 -20.43
N ASP A 734 -10.18 -1.38 -21.47
CA ASP A 734 -11.36 -2.23 -21.49
C ASP A 734 -11.14 -3.40 -22.44
N VAL A 735 -11.65 -4.55 -22.09
CA VAL A 735 -11.70 -5.74 -22.93
C VAL A 735 -13.12 -5.92 -23.43
N LEU A 736 -13.28 -6.12 -24.73
CA LEU A 736 -14.57 -6.23 -25.39
C LEU A 736 -14.94 -7.71 -25.58
N GLY A 737 -16.13 -8.05 -25.20
CA GLY A 737 -16.75 -9.34 -25.49
C GLY A 737 -17.75 -9.27 -26.65
N PRO A 738 -18.40 -10.38 -26.99
CA PRO A 738 -19.48 -10.41 -27.97
C PRO A 738 -20.60 -9.44 -27.58
N THR A 739 -21.14 -8.72 -28.57
CA THR A 739 -22.22 -7.76 -28.38
C THR A 739 -23.54 -8.32 -28.93
N GLY A 740 -24.64 -7.89 -28.38
CA GLY A 740 -25.99 -8.19 -28.87
C GLY A 740 -26.78 -9.17 -28.01
N ASP A 741 -26.17 -9.83 -27.06
CA ASP A 741 -26.79 -10.92 -26.33
C ASP A 741 -27.16 -10.54 -24.91
N ASN A 742 -28.35 -10.90 -24.52
CA ASN A 742 -28.93 -10.57 -23.23
C ASN A 742 -29.42 -11.86 -22.54
N ILE A 743 -28.84 -12.18 -21.39
CA ILE A 743 -29.36 -13.22 -20.52
C ILE A 743 -30.26 -12.55 -19.48
N ASP A 744 -31.53 -12.88 -19.50
CA ASP A 744 -32.48 -12.41 -18.50
C ASP A 744 -32.89 -13.56 -17.56
N MET A 745 -32.51 -13.43 -16.30
CA MET A 745 -32.94 -14.30 -15.20
C MET A 745 -33.76 -13.53 -14.15
N SER A 746 -34.19 -12.33 -14.45
CA SER A 746 -34.93 -11.47 -13.51
C SER A 746 -36.39 -11.89 -13.34
N GLN A 747 -36.84 -12.88 -14.10
CA GLN A 747 -38.23 -13.37 -14.00
C GLN A 747 -38.43 -14.19 -12.71
N GLU A 748 -39.57 -13.99 -12.10
CA GLU A 748 -40.05 -14.86 -11.05
C GLU A 748 -39.99 -16.32 -11.55
N ASN A 749 -39.35 -17.21 -10.79
CA ASN A 749 -39.13 -18.63 -11.13
C ASN A 749 -37.89 -18.94 -11.99
N SER A 750 -36.90 -18.10 -12.06
CA SER A 750 -35.63 -18.42 -12.74
C SER A 750 -34.79 -19.48 -12.02
N ILE A 751 -34.94 -19.62 -10.71
CA ILE A 751 -34.26 -20.65 -9.90
C ILE A 751 -35.28 -21.28 -8.92
N GLY A 752 -35.37 -22.59 -8.91
CA GLY A 752 -36.27 -23.26 -7.97
C GLY A 752 -36.42 -24.75 -8.21
N ILE A 753 -37.27 -25.39 -7.44
CA ILE A 753 -37.54 -26.83 -7.49
C ILE A 753 -38.76 -27.13 -8.41
N LEU A 754 -38.53 -27.99 -9.38
CA LEU A 754 -39.58 -28.37 -10.35
C LEU A 754 -40.76 -29.09 -9.68
N SER A 755 -41.93 -28.52 -9.85
CA SER A 755 -43.16 -29.00 -9.16
C SER A 755 -43.77 -30.26 -9.80
N GLY A 756 -43.43 -30.58 -11.02
CA GLY A 756 -43.90 -31.75 -11.77
C GLY A 756 -42.91 -32.13 -12.87
N ASP A 757 -43.05 -33.34 -13.42
CA ASP A 757 -42.18 -33.79 -14.53
C ASP A 757 -42.32 -32.87 -15.73
N TYR A 758 -41.19 -32.52 -16.37
CA TYR A 758 -41.13 -31.68 -17.56
C TYR A 758 -40.51 -32.45 -18.73
N LYS A 759 -41.25 -32.61 -19.82
CA LYS A 759 -40.76 -33.25 -21.06
C LYS A 759 -39.92 -32.27 -21.86
N LEU A 760 -38.59 -32.52 -21.93
CA LEU A 760 -37.69 -31.81 -22.83
C LEU A 760 -37.97 -32.19 -24.31
N ASP A 761 -38.08 -33.47 -24.59
CA ASP A 761 -38.38 -34.04 -25.89
C ASP A 761 -39.10 -35.38 -25.78
N ALA A 762 -39.19 -36.16 -26.83
CA ALA A 762 -39.85 -37.44 -26.84
C ALA A 762 -39.22 -38.51 -25.91
N ASN A 763 -37.88 -38.34 -25.65
CA ASN A 763 -37.06 -39.33 -24.94
C ASN A 763 -36.55 -38.84 -23.60
N ASN A 764 -36.55 -37.53 -23.38
CA ASN A 764 -35.92 -36.88 -22.23
C ASN A 764 -36.96 -36.13 -21.39
N THR A 765 -36.97 -36.45 -20.09
CA THR A 765 -37.84 -35.79 -19.10
C THR A 765 -37.02 -35.34 -17.92
N ILE A 766 -37.20 -34.09 -17.52
CA ILE A 766 -36.66 -33.59 -16.26
C ILE A 766 -37.61 -34.07 -15.15
N PRO A 767 -37.14 -34.83 -14.16
CA PRO A 767 -38.01 -35.38 -13.14
C PRO A 767 -38.46 -34.28 -12.15
N LYS A 768 -39.63 -34.42 -11.62
CA LYS A 768 -40.14 -33.62 -10.50
C LYS A 768 -39.12 -33.60 -9.37
N GLY A 769 -38.96 -32.43 -8.72
CA GLY A 769 -38.02 -32.26 -7.63
C GLY A 769 -36.60 -31.86 -8.09
N SER A 770 -36.35 -31.77 -9.38
CA SER A 770 -35.10 -31.26 -9.93
C SER A 770 -34.92 -29.79 -9.59
N LEU A 771 -33.67 -29.37 -9.27
CA LEU A 771 -33.29 -27.97 -9.18
C LEU A 771 -33.11 -27.41 -10.60
N ILE A 772 -33.84 -26.36 -10.88
CA ILE A 772 -33.86 -25.73 -12.20
C ILE A 772 -33.24 -24.33 -12.10
N PHE A 773 -32.41 -24.03 -13.09
CA PHE A 773 -31.97 -22.70 -13.44
C PHE A 773 -32.43 -22.43 -14.85
N THR A 774 -33.14 -21.35 -15.10
CA THR A 774 -33.66 -21.07 -16.43
C THR A 774 -33.68 -19.58 -16.71
N GLY A 775 -33.54 -19.21 -17.95
CA GLY A 775 -33.57 -17.85 -18.40
C GLY A 775 -33.91 -17.74 -19.86
N THR A 776 -34.08 -16.53 -20.34
CA THR A 776 -34.23 -16.18 -21.74
C THR A 776 -32.94 -15.50 -22.25
N TYR A 777 -32.72 -15.50 -23.52
CA TYR A 777 -31.75 -14.70 -24.19
C TYR A 777 -32.34 -14.10 -25.46
N ALA A 778 -31.81 -12.91 -25.81
CA ALA A 778 -32.15 -12.24 -27.07
C ALA A 778 -30.85 -11.78 -27.71
N GLY A 779 -30.72 -11.86 -28.99
CA GLY A 779 -29.53 -11.43 -29.72
C GLY A 779 -29.04 -12.49 -30.70
N ASN A 780 -27.87 -12.98 -30.56
CA ASN A 780 -27.22 -13.87 -31.51
C ASN A 780 -27.84 -15.29 -31.50
N PRO A 781 -28.02 -15.89 -32.68
CA PRO A 781 -28.64 -17.19 -32.81
C PRO A 781 -27.76 -18.33 -32.30
N ALA A 782 -28.43 -19.33 -31.86
CA ALA A 782 -27.92 -20.69 -31.76
C ALA A 782 -26.81 -20.94 -30.77
N TYR A 783 -26.90 -20.36 -29.56
CA TYR A 783 -26.18 -20.93 -28.42
C TYR A 783 -26.53 -22.42 -28.28
N ASN A 784 -25.54 -23.23 -28.00
CA ASN A 784 -25.69 -24.68 -27.86
C ASN A 784 -25.11 -25.23 -26.57
N VAL A 785 -24.46 -24.37 -25.74
CA VAL A 785 -23.90 -24.74 -24.46
C VAL A 785 -24.30 -23.70 -23.40
N VAL A 786 -24.75 -24.17 -22.23
CA VAL A 786 -24.94 -23.37 -21.01
C VAL A 786 -23.96 -23.83 -19.97
N GLU A 787 -23.23 -22.91 -19.37
CA GLU A 787 -22.40 -23.16 -18.18
C GLU A 787 -22.86 -22.29 -17.03
N LEU A 788 -22.95 -22.85 -15.84
CA LEU A 788 -23.13 -22.08 -14.60
C LEU A 788 -21.78 -22.04 -13.89
N ARG A 789 -21.13 -20.89 -13.95
CA ARG A 789 -19.81 -20.70 -13.35
C ARG A 789 -19.91 -20.14 -11.93
N TYR A 790 -18.97 -20.51 -11.10
CA TYR A 790 -18.77 -19.96 -9.77
C TYR A 790 -17.28 -19.98 -9.42
N ASN A 791 -16.82 -19.19 -8.47
CA ASN A 791 -15.42 -19.15 -8.01
C ASN A 791 -14.39 -19.21 -9.16
N LYS A 792 -14.34 -18.19 -10.01
CA LYS A 792 -13.38 -18.02 -11.13
C LYS A 792 -13.57 -19.02 -12.28
N ASP A 793 -13.16 -20.28 -12.11
CA ASP A 793 -13.06 -21.27 -13.20
C ASP A 793 -13.91 -22.51 -12.98
N GLU A 794 -14.61 -22.58 -11.84
CA GLU A 794 -15.40 -23.75 -11.53
C GLU A 794 -16.75 -23.68 -12.22
N ILE A 795 -17.15 -24.80 -12.81
CA ILE A 795 -18.43 -24.97 -13.49
C ILE A 795 -19.29 -25.93 -12.66
N LEU A 796 -20.51 -25.52 -12.40
CA LEU A 796 -21.49 -26.40 -11.76
C LEU A 796 -21.81 -27.59 -12.68
N SER A 797 -21.52 -28.80 -12.25
CA SER A 797 -21.84 -30.01 -13.03
C SER A 797 -23.33 -30.27 -13.01
N GLY A 798 -23.92 -30.55 -14.16
CA GLY A 798 -25.35 -30.78 -14.30
C GLY A 798 -25.76 -31.03 -15.75
N TYR A 799 -27.03 -30.88 -16.04
CA TYR A 799 -27.62 -31.08 -17.37
C TYR A 799 -28.11 -29.76 -17.95
N GLN A 800 -28.09 -29.65 -19.27
CA GLN A 800 -28.50 -28.44 -19.97
C GLN A 800 -29.46 -28.74 -21.14
N ALA A 801 -30.28 -27.75 -21.46
CA ALA A 801 -31.07 -27.72 -22.70
C ALA A 801 -31.22 -26.25 -23.14
N ILE A 802 -31.02 -26.00 -24.42
CA ILE A 802 -31.23 -24.70 -25.04
C ILE A 802 -32.28 -24.81 -26.11
N PHE A 803 -33.20 -23.87 -26.12
CA PHE A 803 -34.27 -23.76 -27.11
C PHE A 803 -34.09 -22.41 -27.84
N ALA A 804 -33.54 -22.46 -29.04
CA ALA A 804 -33.39 -21.27 -29.89
C ALA A 804 -34.52 -21.30 -30.96
N GLU A 805 -35.08 -20.14 -31.27
CA GLU A 805 -35.81 -19.96 -32.52
C GLU A 805 -34.76 -19.62 -33.61
N ASP A 806 -34.52 -20.61 -34.49
CA ASP A 806 -33.71 -20.42 -35.70
C ASP A 806 -34.64 -19.82 -36.79
N PRO A 807 -34.33 -18.63 -37.32
CA PRO A 807 -35.11 -18.08 -38.42
C PRO A 807 -35.03 -18.89 -39.73
N GLY A 808 -34.14 -19.89 -39.80
CA GLY A 808 -34.21 -20.97 -40.83
C GLY A 808 -33.51 -20.66 -42.14
N ASP A 809 -32.69 -19.61 -42.23
CA ASP A 809 -31.97 -19.26 -43.47
C ASP A 809 -30.46 -19.63 -43.42
N GLY A 810 -29.99 -20.15 -42.30
CA GLY A 810 -28.59 -20.55 -42.13
C GLY A 810 -27.60 -19.38 -41.98
N ASP A 811 -28.05 -18.14 -41.91
CA ASP A 811 -27.22 -16.99 -41.64
C ASP A 811 -27.06 -16.80 -40.13
N LEU A 812 -25.82 -16.95 -39.66
CA LEU A 812 -25.46 -16.79 -38.27
C LEU A 812 -25.57 -15.34 -37.77
N ALA A 813 -25.89 -14.40 -38.65
CA ALA A 813 -26.03 -12.97 -38.32
C ALA A 813 -27.46 -12.58 -37.89
N ASP A 814 -28.45 -13.45 -38.05
CA ASP A 814 -29.81 -13.11 -37.69
C ASP A 814 -30.09 -13.31 -36.19
N VAL A 815 -30.65 -12.26 -35.61
CA VAL A 815 -31.02 -12.20 -34.21
C VAL A 815 -32.12 -13.20 -33.90
N SER A 816 -31.93 -14.11 -32.96
CA SER A 816 -32.94 -14.98 -32.43
C SER A 816 -33.21 -14.72 -30.95
N GLU A 817 -34.37 -15.08 -30.53
CA GLU A 817 -34.71 -15.21 -29.12
C GLU A 817 -34.71 -16.67 -28.72
N GLY A 818 -34.34 -16.96 -27.48
CA GLY A 818 -34.35 -18.31 -27.00
C GLY A 818 -34.54 -18.41 -25.49
N THR A 819 -34.66 -19.65 -25.06
CA THR A 819 -34.71 -20.01 -23.65
C THR A 819 -33.68 -21.10 -23.36
N TRP A 820 -33.21 -21.14 -22.16
CA TRP A 820 -32.29 -22.18 -21.72
C TRP A 820 -32.70 -22.72 -20.36
N ILE A 821 -32.34 -23.95 -20.10
CA ILE A 821 -32.56 -24.66 -18.85
C ILE A 821 -31.25 -25.35 -18.46
N TYR A 822 -30.86 -25.17 -17.23
CA TYR A 822 -29.82 -25.94 -16.56
C TYR A 822 -30.45 -26.64 -15.36
N TYR A 823 -30.15 -27.90 -15.14
CA TYR A 823 -30.81 -28.63 -14.03
C TYR A 823 -29.93 -29.68 -13.39
N LEU A 824 -30.24 -29.92 -12.12
CA LEU A 824 -29.73 -31.01 -11.32
C LEU A 824 -30.90 -31.89 -10.92
N ILE A 825 -30.74 -33.21 -11.03
CA ILE A 825 -31.80 -34.15 -10.62
C ILE A 825 -31.80 -34.31 -9.09
N PRO A 826 -32.95 -34.61 -8.46
CA PRO A 826 -33.04 -34.90 -7.05
C PRO A 826 -32.37 -36.23 -6.69
N GLU A 827 -31.74 -36.31 -5.54
CA GLU A 827 -31.37 -37.59 -4.94
C GLU A 827 -32.61 -38.34 -4.47
N THR A 828 -32.64 -39.65 -4.68
CA THR A 828 -33.71 -40.51 -4.17
C THR A 828 -33.17 -41.62 -3.27
N ASP A 829 -33.94 -41.96 -2.24
CA ASP A 829 -33.62 -43.07 -1.37
C ASP A 829 -33.88 -44.43 -2.09
N GLU A 830 -33.57 -45.55 -1.44
CA GLU A 830 -33.76 -46.91 -1.97
C GLU A 830 -35.23 -47.23 -2.35
N ASN A 831 -36.17 -46.45 -1.87
CA ASN A 831 -37.61 -46.61 -2.16
C ASN A 831 -38.09 -45.61 -3.23
N GLY A 832 -37.16 -44.83 -3.83
CA GLY A 832 -37.49 -43.83 -4.86
C GLY A 832 -38.07 -42.53 -4.28
N LYS A 833 -37.98 -42.29 -2.97
CA LYS A 833 -38.46 -41.06 -2.35
C LYS A 833 -37.37 -39.97 -2.45
N ILE A 834 -37.77 -38.79 -2.87
CA ILE A 834 -36.85 -37.64 -3.00
C ILE A 834 -36.32 -37.24 -1.62
N ILE A 835 -34.99 -37.07 -1.56
CA ILE A 835 -34.26 -36.50 -0.42
C ILE A 835 -34.26 -34.96 -0.59
N GLU A 836 -34.85 -34.27 0.38
CA GLU A 836 -35.00 -32.80 0.32
C GLU A 836 -33.63 -32.10 0.29
N ASN A 837 -33.52 -31.10 -0.56
CA ASN A 837 -32.31 -30.25 -0.73
C ASN A 837 -31.04 -31.05 -1.11
N SER A 838 -31.18 -32.19 -1.74
CA SER A 838 -30.06 -32.95 -2.29
C SER A 838 -30.20 -33.10 -3.79
N PHE A 839 -29.24 -32.52 -4.54
CA PHE A 839 -29.28 -32.44 -5.99
C PHE A 839 -27.96 -32.91 -6.59
N GLY A 840 -28.00 -33.40 -7.81
CA GLY A 840 -26.81 -33.87 -8.49
C GLY A 840 -27.09 -34.30 -9.94
N TYR A 841 -26.21 -35.16 -10.43
CA TYR A 841 -26.26 -35.70 -11.77
C TYR A 841 -25.88 -37.20 -11.73
N GLN A 842 -26.09 -37.91 -12.81
CA GLN A 842 -25.57 -39.27 -12.97
C GLN A 842 -24.27 -39.25 -13.75
N ASP A 843 -23.27 -39.98 -13.25
CA ASP A 843 -22.04 -40.22 -13.97
C ASP A 843 -22.24 -41.17 -15.16
N ASP A 844 -21.18 -41.43 -15.91
CA ASP A 844 -21.20 -42.32 -17.08
C ASP A 844 -21.59 -43.79 -16.72
N GLU A 845 -21.46 -44.18 -15.47
CA GLU A 845 -21.80 -45.47 -14.91
C GLU A 845 -23.26 -45.53 -14.39
N GLY A 846 -23.94 -44.37 -14.38
CA GLY A 846 -25.32 -44.22 -13.90
C GLY A 846 -25.42 -44.02 -12.38
N ASN A 847 -24.31 -43.79 -11.68
CA ASN A 847 -24.35 -43.52 -10.24
C ASN A 847 -24.68 -42.04 -9.99
N PHE A 848 -25.48 -41.80 -8.96
CA PHE A 848 -25.81 -40.43 -8.55
C PHE A 848 -24.57 -39.76 -7.92
N VAL A 849 -24.18 -38.60 -8.45
CA VAL A 849 -23.11 -37.73 -7.92
C VAL A 849 -23.76 -36.47 -7.34
N LYS A 850 -23.65 -36.32 -6.03
CA LYS A 850 -24.17 -35.16 -5.34
C LYS A 850 -23.35 -33.92 -5.66
N VAL A 851 -24.01 -32.78 -5.86
CA VAL A 851 -23.39 -31.49 -6.12
C VAL A 851 -23.65 -30.57 -4.95
N GLU A 852 -22.57 -29.96 -4.41
CA GLU A 852 -22.70 -28.91 -3.44
C GLU A 852 -23.01 -27.59 -4.17
N LEU A 853 -24.07 -26.90 -3.73
CA LEU A 853 -24.50 -25.66 -4.35
C LEU A 853 -23.68 -24.47 -3.86
N PRO A 854 -23.14 -23.65 -4.76
CA PRO A 854 -22.51 -22.39 -4.38
C PRO A 854 -23.56 -21.35 -3.93
N GLY A 855 -23.14 -20.29 -3.29
CA GLY A 855 -24.05 -19.21 -2.88
C GLY A 855 -24.55 -18.37 -4.06
N SER A 856 -23.80 -18.32 -5.15
CA SER A 856 -24.11 -17.60 -6.38
C SER A 856 -23.50 -18.28 -7.58
N ILE A 857 -24.04 -17.97 -8.74
CA ILE A 857 -23.62 -18.48 -10.05
C ILE A 857 -23.54 -17.35 -11.07
N LYS A 858 -22.70 -17.54 -12.10
CA LYS A 858 -22.70 -16.75 -13.34
C LYS A 858 -23.14 -17.64 -14.49
N PRO A 859 -24.35 -17.49 -15.06
CA PRO A 859 -24.75 -18.24 -16.24
C PRO A 859 -24.05 -17.67 -17.48
N GLU A 860 -23.48 -18.53 -18.28
CA GLU A 860 -22.83 -18.20 -19.55
C GLU A 860 -23.36 -19.10 -20.67
N LEU A 861 -23.71 -18.48 -21.77
CA LEU A 861 -24.12 -19.19 -22.98
C LEU A 861 -23.02 -19.15 -24.04
N TYR A 862 -22.73 -20.27 -24.62
CA TYR A 862 -21.69 -20.42 -25.63
C TYR A 862 -22.25 -20.97 -26.91
N ARG A 863 -21.67 -20.50 -28.03
CA ARG A 863 -21.73 -21.22 -29.28
C ARG A 863 -20.38 -21.90 -29.50
N VAL A 864 -20.37 -23.19 -29.40
CA VAL A 864 -19.22 -24.00 -29.80
C VAL A 864 -19.48 -24.43 -31.24
N ASN A 865 -18.74 -23.84 -32.17
CA ASN A 865 -18.73 -24.32 -33.54
C ASN A 865 -18.08 -25.68 -33.59
N ASP A 866 -18.50 -26.49 -34.58
CA ASP A 866 -18.05 -27.88 -34.73
C ASP A 866 -16.51 -27.92 -34.63
N ALA A 867 -16.02 -28.77 -33.75
CA ALA A 867 -14.67 -28.82 -33.22
C ALA A 867 -13.53 -28.93 -34.25
N GLN A 868 -13.85 -29.07 -35.54
CA GLN A 868 -12.85 -29.31 -36.59
C GLN A 868 -12.38 -28.05 -37.33
N THR A 869 -13.09 -26.93 -37.22
CA THR A 869 -12.80 -25.77 -38.07
C THR A 869 -12.44 -24.49 -37.29
N ASN A 870 -12.71 -24.38 -35.98
CA ASN A 870 -12.50 -23.17 -35.21
C ASN A 870 -12.09 -23.46 -33.76
N ALA A 871 -11.08 -24.29 -33.54
CA ALA A 871 -10.49 -24.49 -32.25
C ALA A 871 -9.98 -23.14 -31.71
N GLY A 872 -10.56 -22.64 -30.64
CA GLY A 872 -10.22 -21.37 -29.98
C GLY A 872 -11.17 -20.20 -30.27
N GLN A 873 -12.16 -20.35 -31.14
CA GLN A 873 -13.18 -19.33 -31.38
C GLN A 873 -14.50 -19.72 -30.74
N ARG A 874 -15.01 -18.84 -29.86
CA ARG A 874 -16.29 -19.02 -29.17
C ARG A 874 -17.05 -17.70 -29.20
N LEU A 875 -18.39 -17.79 -29.14
CA LEU A 875 -19.27 -16.67 -28.84
C LEU A 875 -19.82 -16.88 -27.45
N VAL A 876 -19.59 -15.94 -26.56
CA VAL A 876 -20.08 -15.99 -25.19
C VAL A 876 -21.10 -14.90 -25.00
N SER A 877 -22.20 -15.24 -24.35
CA SER A 877 -23.17 -14.26 -23.90
C SER A 877 -22.60 -13.42 -22.75
N ASP A 878 -23.23 -12.31 -22.49
CA ASP A 878 -23.05 -11.60 -21.26
C ASP A 878 -23.42 -12.47 -20.07
N SER A 879 -22.62 -12.36 -19.01
CA SER A 879 -22.90 -13.07 -17.77
C SER A 879 -22.92 -12.11 -16.60
N PHE A 880 -23.72 -12.41 -15.62
CA PHE A 880 -23.78 -11.67 -14.36
C PHE A 880 -24.06 -12.61 -13.20
N GLU A 881 -23.60 -12.22 -12.04
CA GLU A 881 -23.76 -13.03 -10.84
C GLU A 881 -25.22 -13.02 -10.37
N VAL A 882 -25.74 -14.22 -10.11
CA VAL A 882 -27.10 -14.45 -9.58
C VAL A 882 -26.98 -15.24 -8.29
N LYS A 883 -27.53 -14.73 -7.20
CA LYS A 883 -27.59 -15.45 -5.92
C LYS A 883 -28.58 -16.61 -6.01
N ILE A 884 -28.16 -17.76 -5.53
CA ILE A 884 -29.08 -18.89 -5.35
C ILE A 884 -29.89 -18.64 -4.08
N PRO A 885 -31.24 -18.68 -4.16
CA PRO A 885 -32.07 -18.47 -2.98
C PRO A 885 -31.79 -19.52 -1.90
N THR A 886 -31.71 -19.10 -0.66
CA THR A 886 -31.55 -19.99 0.51
C THR A 886 -32.75 -20.88 0.72
N GLU A 887 -33.95 -20.38 0.39
CA GLU A 887 -35.21 -21.18 0.30
C GLU A 887 -35.58 -21.28 -1.18
N LEU A 888 -35.48 -22.46 -1.73
CA LEU A 888 -35.78 -22.73 -3.12
C LEU A 888 -37.29 -22.76 -3.36
N PRO A 889 -37.87 -21.86 -4.17
CA PRO A 889 -39.29 -21.87 -4.49
C PRO A 889 -39.65 -23.07 -5.35
N SER A 890 -40.90 -23.49 -5.27
CA SER A 890 -41.45 -24.45 -6.22
C SER A 890 -41.81 -23.76 -7.53
N ILE A 891 -41.30 -24.27 -8.64
CA ILE A 891 -41.46 -23.64 -9.95
C ILE A 891 -42.09 -24.60 -10.96
N THR A 892 -42.72 -24.01 -12.00
CA THR A 892 -43.14 -24.70 -13.20
C THR A 892 -42.44 -24.09 -14.41
N ILE A 893 -41.99 -24.92 -15.34
CA ILE A 893 -41.46 -24.46 -16.61
C ILE A 893 -42.59 -24.28 -17.60
N GLY A 894 -42.74 -23.08 -18.15
CA GLY A 894 -43.70 -22.82 -19.23
C GLY A 894 -43.42 -23.63 -20.50
N ASN A 895 -44.38 -23.78 -21.36
CA ASN A 895 -44.13 -24.41 -22.68
C ASN A 895 -43.12 -23.58 -23.45
N GLN A 896 -41.95 -24.16 -23.67
CA GLN A 896 -40.89 -23.52 -24.45
C GLN A 896 -41.36 -23.42 -25.90
N LYS A 897 -41.20 -22.25 -26.52
CA LYS A 897 -41.46 -22.13 -27.95
C LYS A 897 -40.40 -22.97 -28.67
N ARG A 898 -40.84 -24.08 -29.26
CA ARG A 898 -40.01 -24.86 -30.17
C ARG A 898 -40.06 -24.16 -31.51
N GLY A 899 -38.90 -23.80 -32.05
CA GLY A 899 -38.82 -23.35 -33.44
C GLY A 899 -39.61 -24.30 -34.33
N GLY A 900 -40.58 -23.78 -35.02
CA GLY A 900 -41.33 -24.57 -36.00
C GLY A 900 -40.40 -25.07 -37.08
N LYS A 901 -40.56 -26.32 -37.48
CA LYS A 901 -39.97 -26.89 -38.70
C LYS A 901 -40.36 -26.10 -39.94
#